data_c8b32d25f4c41a001244994a212155ce
#
_entry.id   c8b32d25f4c41a001244994a212155ce
#
_cell.length_a   1.000
_cell.length_b   1.000
_cell.length_c   1.000
_cell.angle_alpha   90.00
_cell.angle_beta   90.00
_cell.angle_gamma   90.00
#
_symmetry.space_group_name_H-M   'P 1'
#
loop_
_entity.id
_entity.type
_entity.pdbx_description
1 polymer ?
#
loop_
_entity_poly.entity_id
_entity_poly.type
_entity_poly.pdbx_seq_one_letter_code
_entity_poly.pdbx_strand_id
1 'polypeptide(L)'
;LSDQRVRLLFEPQSIAIVGASSDPAKASGLPLRNVLQSRFSGKIYPVNPRATEISGVRCYPSVTDLPEAPDVAVLMVDARLSPQVLEECGRKGVKAAVVGSAGFSESGPEGQERQAQLNAIAKQYDIRVCGPNCHGAFNVIKGIPVGYDHSFSLPLKPGPVAIASHSGALLGVLGHRAVQANQGLSYLVSNGNEMDLDLCDFVEFFLEDETTKVVAVLMEGLKNGPRFLDLARRSHELKKTIVVLKVGKSERGAITTMAHTARMAGCGEVYEAAFRQFGVISTDTVETFLGTAQLAAHQPVPRGGRILVMTSSGAGASLMADKASEYGLDLADISAEAKARIPERRSAILTNPFDTAGASRSPGFLSAVCEAFASDTANDCLLMFTGPLAVRQEYARNFAAASEKFGKTAAAIINLSEPEMRDIFQKHHIPVFDAATDACFKMLRGYIDYGQYLRQGAGASKADTVRGSVCPDADRILQVGSGASMLSHAATIELLGAYGFKCARNVLVHSLEDATAGADKLGYPVIIKGLVDGVAHRTDAGLVSGKICDDVELEKQYGAIRQAASALTRKTFLLSVEKYIAHDLEAILGVKYDATFGPVIMCGLGGIFTELLRDYALRLAPLAETDARDMLSSLRAFPVVRKSAAQLNGLIDAVLQLSQLAVELNGKIKAIDINPLVLASEPSELTVLDAKIHL
;
A
#
# COMPACT_ATOMS: atom_id res chain seq x y z
N LEU A 1 8.23 22.23 -2.73
CA LEU A 1 9.48 22.27 -1.93
C LEU A 1 9.11 22.06 -0.47
N SER A 2 9.82 21.13 0.19
CA SER A 2 9.64 20.85 1.63
C SER A 2 9.89 22.11 2.47
N ASP A 3 9.19 22.20 3.60
CA ASP A 3 9.42 23.29 4.56
C ASP A 3 10.87 23.23 5.06
N GLN A 4 11.66 24.29 4.82
CA GLN A 4 13.06 24.34 5.25
C GLN A 4 13.25 24.09 6.76
N ARG A 5 12.20 24.34 7.58
CA ARG A 5 12.24 24.10 9.02
C ARG A 5 12.21 22.62 9.39
N VAL A 6 11.71 21.71 8.51
CA VAL A 6 11.86 20.26 8.69
C VAL A 6 13.34 19.88 8.71
N ARG A 7 14.18 20.58 7.93
CA ARG A 7 15.62 20.37 7.92
C ARG A 7 16.26 20.59 9.30
N LEU A 8 15.73 21.50 10.14
CA LEU A 8 16.25 21.75 11.48
C LEU A 8 16.13 20.52 12.41
N LEU A 9 15.18 19.60 12.14
CA LEU A 9 15.10 18.35 12.88
C LEU A 9 16.26 17.38 12.55
N PHE A 10 16.91 17.56 11.41
CA PHE A 10 17.97 16.67 10.94
C PHE A 10 19.35 17.35 10.88
N GLU A 11 19.40 18.66 10.79
CA GLU A 11 20.65 19.43 10.62
C GLU A 11 20.69 20.70 11.49
N PRO A 12 20.35 20.62 12.80
CA PRO A 12 20.45 21.78 13.67
C PRO A 12 21.90 22.15 13.94
N GLN A 13 22.16 23.41 14.26
CA GLN A 13 23.44 23.89 14.80
C GLN A 13 23.41 23.99 16.32
N SER A 14 22.20 23.97 16.92
CA SER A 14 21.98 24.03 18.35
C SER A 14 20.76 23.23 18.77
N ILE A 15 20.89 22.47 19.87
CA ILE A 15 19.85 21.58 20.41
C ILE A 15 19.61 21.91 21.89
N ALA A 16 18.37 22.27 22.25
CA ALA A 16 17.94 22.30 23.64
C ALA A 16 17.30 20.97 24.03
N ILE A 17 17.63 20.44 25.21
CA ILE A 17 17.03 19.22 25.75
C ILE A 17 16.31 19.57 27.04
N VAL A 18 14.98 19.75 26.95
CA VAL A 18 14.14 20.20 28.06
C VAL A 18 13.64 19.03 28.87
N GLY A 19 13.91 19.03 30.18
CA GLY A 19 13.69 17.88 31.06
C GLY A 19 14.88 16.92 31.09
N ALA A 20 16.06 17.36 30.62
CA ALA A 20 17.27 16.54 30.61
C ALA A 20 17.56 15.90 31.97
N SER A 21 18.00 14.63 31.96
CA SER A 21 18.37 13.88 33.17
C SER A 21 19.81 13.37 33.08
N SER A 22 20.49 13.34 34.23
CA SER A 22 21.81 12.70 34.36
C SER A 22 21.72 11.16 34.40
N ASP A 23 20.53 10.61 34.61
CA ASP A 23 20.30 9.18 34.67
C ASP A 23 20.07 8.62 33.23
N PRO A 24 21.03 7.91 32.65
CA PRO A 24 20.93 7.38 31.30
C PRO A 24 19.94 6.21 31.15
N ALA A 25 19.43 5.67 32.27
CA ALA A 25 18.39 4.64 32.24
C ALA A 25 16.99 5.22 32.04
N LYS A 26 16.81 6.52 32.30
CA LYS A 26 15.55 7.21 32.06
C LYS A 26 15.45 7.66 30.60
N ALA A 27 14.24 7.62 30.02
CA ALA A 27 13.99 8.13 28.70
C ALA A 27 14.47 9.59 28.52
N SER A 28 14.33 10.44 29.58
CA SER A 28 14.79 11.83 29.57
C SER A 28 16.33 12.01 29.65
N GLY A 29 17.09 10.95 29.96
CA GLY A 29 18.55 10.95 29.90
C GLY A 29 19.12 10.56 28.52
N LEU A 30 18.31 9.86 27.71
CA LEU A 30 18.74 9.34 26.41
C LEU A 30 19.09 10.43 25.38
N PRO A 31 18.34 11.53 25.23
CA PRO A 31 18.68 12.55 24.22
C PRO A 31 20.06 13.15 24.44
N LEU A 32 20.39 13.52 25.68
CA LEU A 32 21.71 14.08 25.99
C LEU A 32 22.82 13.06 25.76
N ARG A 33 22.62 11.82 26.20
CA ARG A 33 23.58 10.72 25.97
C ARG A 33 23.80 10.51 24.47
N ASN A 34 22.72 10.40 23.68
CA ASN A 34 22.81 10.16 22.25
C ASN A 34 23.61 11.27 21.55
N VAL A 35 23.32 12.55 21.86
CA VAL A 35 24.03 13.69 21.28
C VAL A 35 25.50 13.72 21.69
N LEU A 36 25.81 13.48 22.97
CA LEU A 36 27.20 13.48 23.47
C LEU A 36 28.06 12.35 22.89
N GLN A 37 27.45 11.21 22.58
CA GLN A 37 28.12 10.06 21.96
C GLN A 37 28.18 10.13 20.44
N SER A 38 27.55 11.14 19.84
CA SER A 38 27.41 11.29 18.38
C SER A 38 28.54 12.13 17.78
N ARG A 39 28.45 12.39 16.46
CA ARG A 39 29.34 13.31 15.72
C ARG A 39 28.83 14.76 15.76
N PHE A 40 27.79 15.07 16.52
CA PHE A 40 27.27 16.43 16.62
C PHE A 40 28.29 17.38 17.24
N SER A 41 28.65 18.43 16.52
CA SER A 41 29.63 19.43 16.95
C SER A 41 29.00 20.80 17.29
N GLY A 42 27.67 20.88 17.21
CA GLY A 42 26.91 22.09 17.52
C GLY A 42 26.75 22.32 19.02
N LYS A 43 25.98 23.34 19.38
CA LYS A 43 25.75 23.71 20.78
C LYS A 43 24.66 22.85 21.41
N ILE A 44 24.89 22.40 22.65
CA ILE A 44 23.95 21.57 23.40
C ILE A 44 23.54 22.29 24.66
N TYR A 45 22.24 22.44 24.88
CA TYR A 45 21.65 23.16 26.01
C TYR A 45 20.74 22.23 26.84
N PRO A 46 21.25 21.49 27.82
CA PRO A 46 20.41 20.80 28.81
C PRO A 46 19.60 21.84 29.60
N VAL A 47 18.30 21.56 29.77
CA VAL A 47 17.39 22.43 30.53
C VAL A 47 16.74 21.58 31.65
N ASN A 48 17.01 21.93 32.91
CA ASN A 48 16.40 21.30 34.08
C ASN A 48 16.48 22.26 35.29
N PRO A 49 15.35 22.65 35.93
CA PRO A 49 15.36 23.61 37.05
C PRO A 49 16.08 23.11 38.29
N ARG A 50 16.46 21.81 38.37
CA ARG A 50 17.08 21.20 39.55
C ARG A 50 18.57 20.93 39.39
N ALA A 51 19.17 21.29 38.25
CA ALA A 51 20.56 21.01 37.95
C ALA A 51 21.27 22.22 37.37
N THR A 52 22.52 22.43 37.71
CA THR A 52 23.40 23.45 37.14
C THR A 52 24.32 22.86 36.07
N GLU A 53 24.52 21.54 36.12
CA GLU A 53 25.33 20.78 35.19
C GLU A 53 24.76 19.35 35.03
N ILE A 54 24.79 18.79 33.80
CA ILE A 54 24.43 17.40 33.51
C ILE A 54 25.47 16.82 32.57
N SER A 55 26.11 15.73 32.96
CA SER A 55 27.12 15.00 32.13
C SER A 55 28.26 15.91 31.63
N GLY A 56 28.73 16.86 32.46
CA GLY A 56 29.79 17.80 32.09
C GLY A 56 29.34 18.98 31.21
N VAL A 57 28.04 19.11 30.96
CA VAL A 57 27.48 20.22 30.18
C VAL A 57 26.68 21.15 31.07
N ARG A 58 26.92 22.46 30.95
CA ARG A 58 26.18 23.47 31.72
C ARG A 58 24.67 23.32 31.47
N CYS A 59 23.91 23.24 32.55
CA CYS A 59 22.45 23.12 32.51
C CYS A 59 21.79 24.47 32.89
N TYR A 60 20.68 24.76 32.24
CA TYR A 60 19.91 25.99 32.43
C TYR A 60 18.58 25.67 33.11
N PRO A 61 18.07 26.57 34.01
CA PRO A 61 16.82 26.29 34.72
C PRO A 61 15.58 26.31 33.82
N SER A 62 15.56 27.12 32.77
CA SER A 62 14.45 27.21 31.79
C SER A 62 14.95 27.49 30.36
N VAL A 63 14.08 27.36 29.37
CA VAL A 63 14.39 27.70 27.98
C VAL A 63 14.64 29.20 27.82
N THR A 64 13.98 30.04 28.61
CA THR A 64 14.15 31.49 28.56
C THR A 64 15.52 31.94 29.02
N ASP A 65 16.20 31.17 29.91
CA ASP A 65 17.52 31.47 30.42
C ASP A 65 18.67 31.06 29.48
N LEU A 66 18.37 30.43 28.37
CA LEU A 66 19.37 30.07 27.34
C LEU A 66 20.04 31.33 26.76
N PRO A 67 21.34 31.28 26.43
CA PRO A 67 22.06 32.45 25.91
C PRO A 67 21.58 32.86 24.50
N GLU A 68 21.01 31.98 23.75
CA GLU A 68 20.46 32.19 22.40
C GLU A 68 19.23 31.32 22.15
N ALA A 69 18.49 31.54 21.06
CA ALA A 69 17.43 30.68 20.60
C ALA A 69 18.03 29.40 19.96
N PRO A 70 17.78 28.19 20.47
CA PRO A 70 18.22 26.96 19.83
C PRO A 70 17.39 26.69 18.56
N ASP A 71 18.01 26.03 17.57
CA ASP A 71 17.34 25.66 16.32
C ASP A 71 16.22 24.64 16.57
N VAL A 72 16.49 23.67 17.47
CA VAL A 72 15.52 22.64 17.82
C VAL A 72 15.47 22.41 19.35
N ALA A 73 14.28 22.16 19.88
CA ALA A 73 14.06 21.75 21.26
C ALA A 73 13.50 20.33 21.32
N VAL A 74 14.12 19.46 22.14
CA VAL A 74 13.64 18.12 22.46
C VAL A 74 12.96 18.17 23.83
N LEU A 75 11.64 18.02 23.87
CA LEU A 75 10.81 18.11 25.06
C LEU A 75 10.61 16.72 25.67
N MET A 76 11.25 16.48 26.83
CA MET A 76 11.18 15.26 27.62
C MET A 76 10.53 15.51 28.97
N VAL A 77 9.47 16.30 28.99
CA VAL A 77 8.69 16.67 30.18
C VAL A 77 7.33 15.97 30.17
N ASP A 78 6.65 15.95 31.33
CA ASP A 78 5.27 15.44 31.42
C ASP A 78 4.36 16.15 30.38
N ALA A 79 3.43 15.41 29.79
CA ALA A 79 2.54 15.94 28.76
C ALA A 79 1.76 17.19 29.22
N ARG A 80 1.41 17.29 30.51
CA ARG A 80 0.72 18.46 31.10
C ARG A 80 1.56 19.73 31.09
N LEU A 81 2.89 19.59 31.12
CA LEU A 81 3.84 20.70 31.08
C LEU A 81 4.25 21.08 29.65
N SER A 82 4.08 20.18 28.70
CA SER A 82 4.54 20.37 27.33
C SER A 82 3.97 21.63 26.65
N PRO A 83 2.70 22.03 26.82
CA PRO A 83 2.19 23.28 26.25
C PRO A 83 2.93 24.53 26.78
N GLN A 84 3.13 24.62 28.12
CA GLN A 84 3.86 25.73 28.72
C GLN A 84 5.31 25.78 28.20
N VAL A 85 5.99 24.65 28.18
CA VAL A 85 7.38 24.57 27.69
C VAL A 85 7.49 24.94 26.22
N LEU A 86 6.55 24.49 25.36
CA LEU A 86 6.54 24.87 23.96
C LEU A 86 6.29 26.37 23.77
N GLU A 87 5.46 26.99 24.63
CA GLU A 87 5.25 28.44 24.63
C GLU A 87 6.55 29.20 25.01
N GLU A 88 7.29 28.72 26.02
CA GLU A 88 8.62 29.26 26.38
C GLU A 88 9.59 29.14 25.19
N CYS A 89 9.60 27.99 24.49
CA CYS A 89 10.36 27.79 23.26
C CYS A 89 9.98 28.82 22.18
N GLY A 90 8.68 29.06 22.00
CA GLY A 90 8.17 30.03 21.03
C GLY A 90 8.59 31.46 21.34
N ARG A 91 8.45 31.88 22.61
CA ARG A 91 8.92 33.22 23.07
C ARG A 91 10.43 33.39 22.93
N LYS A 92 11.21 32.32 23.06
CA LYS A 92 12.66 32.29 22.86
C LYS A 92 13.05 32.35 21.39
N GLY A 93 12.15 31.95 20.46
CA GLY A 93 12.38 31.96 19.01
C GLY A 93 12.79 30.63 18.40
N VAL A 94 12.59 29.51 19.10
CA VAL A 94 12.81 28.16 18.60
C VAL A 94 11.92 27.90 17.38
N LYS A 95 12.45 27.26 16.33
CA LYS A 95 11.75 27.03 15.06
C LYS A 95 11.30 25.60 14.84
N ALA A 96 11.90 24.63 15.52
CA ALA A 96 11.51 23.22 15.44
C ALA A 96 11.52 22.58 16.84
N ALA A 97 10.63 21.62 17.06
CA ALA A 97 10.57 20.86 18.30
C ALA A 97 10.29 19.39 18.07
N VAL A 98 10.83 18.55 18.94
CA VAL A 98 10.48 17.12 19.10
C VAL A 98 9.77 16.96 20.44
N VAL A 99 8.53 16.48 20.45
CA VAL A 99 7.78 16.23 21.67
C VAL A 99 7.73 14.73 21.96
N GLY A 100 8.60 14.27 22.85
CA GLY A 100 8.77 12.84 23.12
C GLY A 100 7.72 12.24 24.03
N SER A 101 7.07 13.03 24.89
CA SER A 101 6.12 12.52 25.88
C SER A 101 4.83 11.98 25.26
N ALA A 102 4.30 10.91 25.84
CA ALA A 102 2.95 10.41 25.62
C ALA A 102 1.95 11.09 26.57
N GLY A 103 0.66 10.90 26.38
CA GLY A 103 -0.43 11.49 27.15
C GLY A 103 -1.20 12.57 26.39
N PHE A 104 -1.27 12.44 25.07
CA PHE A 104 -1.99 13.31 24.15
C PHE A 104 -3.21 12.59 23.52
N SER A 105 -3.49 12.76 22.25
CA SER A 105 -4.69 12.23 21.62
C SER A 105 -4.90 10.73 21.79
N GLU A 106 -3.85 9.94 21.94
CA GLU A 106 -3.89 8.51 22.24
C GLU A 106 -4.42 8.19 23.66
N SER A 107 -4.47 9.17 24.54
CA SER A 107 -4.90 9.00 25.93
C SER A 107 -6.34 9.46 26.20
N GLY A 108 -7.15 9.62 25.16
CA GLY A 108 -8.57 10.00 25.27
C GLY A 108 -8.83 11.51 25.27
N PRO A 109 -10.05 11.94 25.70
CA PRO A 109 -10.52 13.32 25.51
C PRO A 109 -9.61 14.41 26.12
N GLU A 110 -9.15 14.23 27.36
CA GLU A 110 -8.23 15.20 28.00
C GLU A 110 -6.90 15.30 27.24
N GLY A 111 -6.43 14.17 26.67
CA GLY A 111 -5.24 14.13 25.85
C GLY A 111 -5.45 14.85 24.51
N GLN A 112 -6.64 14.75 23.93
CA GLN A 112 -7.00 15.47 22.71
C GLN A 112 -7.02 16.99 22.93
N GLU A 113 -7.58 17.46 24.05
CA GLU A 113 -7.57 18.88 24.42
C GLU A 113 -6.15 19.40 24.60
N ARG A 114 -5.30 18.63 25.28
CA ARG A 114 -3.87 18.95 25.47
C ARG A 114 -3.13 19.03 24.15
N GLN A 115 -3.38 18.10 23.23
CA GLN A 115 -2.78 18.14 21.89
C GLN A 115 -3.28 19.35 21.08
N ALA A 116 -4.55 19.72 21.21
CA ALA A 116 -5.10 20.91 20.56
C ALA A 116 -4.44 22.19 21.08
N GLN A 117 -4.21 22.31 22.41
CA GLN A 117 -3.48 23.42 23.01
C GLN A 117 -2.05 23.49 22.48
N LEU A 118 -1.35 22.34 22.45
CA LEU A 118 0.01 22.27 21.92
C LEU A 118 0.09 22.71 20.46
N ASN A 119 -0.88 22.30 19.64
CA ASN A 119 -0.99 22.69 18.22
C ASN A 119 -1.26 24.20 18.06
N ALA A 120 -2.13 24.78 18.90
CA ALA A 120 -2.40 26.21 18.87
C ALA A 120 -1.13 27.03 19.16
N ILE A 121 -0.34 26.62 20.16
CA ILE A 121 0.95 27.25 20.51
C ILE A 121 1.94 27.10 19.34
N ALA A 122 2.09 25.91 18.77
CA ALA A 122 2.98 25.68 17.64
C ALA A 122 2.65 26.60 16.47
N LYS A 123 1.37 26.78 16.15
CA LYS A 123 0.90 27.70 15.11
C LYS A 123 1.14 29.17 15.47
N GLN A 124 0.87 29.56 16.71
CA GLN A 124 1.03 30.94 17.18
C GLN A 124 2.48 31.43 17.06
N TYR A 125 3.44 30.57 17.39
CA TYR A 125 4.86 30.91 17.36
C TYR A 125 5.60 30.40 16.11
N ASP A 126 4.88 29.81 15.17
CA ASP A 126 5.44 29.27 13.92
C ASP A 126 6.55 28.24 14.15
N ILE A 127 6.30 27.28 15.08
CA ILE A 127 7.20 26.17 15.40
C ILE A 127 6.73 24.91 14.69
N ARG A 128 7.62 24.25 13.95
CA ARG A 128 7.31 22.93 13.39
C ARG A 128 7.55 21.84 14.43
N VAL A 129 6.58 20.95 14.61
CA VAL A 129 6.61 19.96 15.68
C VAL A 129 6.57 18.54 15.13
N CYS A 130 7.59 17.74 15.47
CA CYS A 130 7.60 16.29 15.33
C CYS A 130 6.98 15.65 16.58
N GLY A 131 5.96 14.84 16.42
CA GLY A 131 5.23 14.20 17.50
C GLY A 131 3.84 14.83 17.76
N PRO A 132 3.35 14.85 19.00
CA PRO A 132 3.92 14.25 20.23
C PRO A 132 3.95 12.71 20.19
N ASN A 133 4.39 12.10 21.32
CA ASN A 133 4.46 10.64 21.45
C ASN A 133 5.38 10.02 20.38
N CYS A 134 6.57 10.59 20.18
CA CYS A 134 7.53 10.18 19.16
C CYS A 134 8.93 10.02 19.75
N HIS A 135 9.78 9.23 19.10
CA HIS A 135 11.18 9.01 19.53
C HIS A 135 12.17 10.02 18.94
N GLY A 136 11.72 10.87 18.00
CA GLY A 136 12.53 11.91 17.37
C GLY A 136 13.13 11.51 16.03
N ALA A 137 14.18 12.22 15.63
CA ALA A 137 14.81 12.16 14.32
C ALA A 137 16.32 11.92 14.42
N PHE A 138 16.89 11.28 13.41
CA PHE A 138 18.32 11.04 13.31
C PHE A 138 18.82 11.19 11.85
N ASN A 139 19.75 12.11 11.65
CA ASN A 139 20.53 12.17 10.40
C ASN A 139 21.75 11.25 10.55
N VAL A 140 21.68 10.05 9.97
CA VAL A 140 22.73 9.04 10.06
C VAL A 140 23.97 9.45 9.27
N ILE A 141 23.79 10.17 8.15
CA ILE A 141 24.89 10.64 7.30
C ILE A 141 25.82 11.56 8.10
N LYS A 142 25.24 12.54 8.80
CA LYS A 142 26.00 13.51 9.61
C LYS A 142 26.21 13.04 11.05
N GLY A 143 25.52 12.00 11.48
CA GLY A 143 25.58 11.47 12.86
C GLY A 143 24.94 12.43 13.87
N ILE A 144 23.77 13.03 13.55
CA ILE A 144 23.09 14.03 14.38
C ILE A 144 21.77 13.45 14.89
N PRO A 145 21.71 12.97 16.15
CA PRO A 145 20.47 12.50 16.77
C PRO A 145 19.71 13.65 17.45
N VAL A 146 18.43 13.77 17.16
CA VAL A 146 17.49 14.72 17.78
C VAL A 146 16.34 13.94 18.39
N GLY A 147 16.58 13.31 19.53
CA GLY A 147 15.57 12.45 20.17
C GLY A 147 16.18 11.39 21.10
N TYR A 148 15.32 10.45 21.52
CA TYR A 148 15.67 9.52 22.60
C TYR A 148 15.60 8.03 22.20
N ASP A 149 15.50 7.71 20.89
CA ASP A 149 15.50 6.31 20.49
C ASP A 149 16.82 5.61 20.82
N HIS A 150 16.72 4.38 21.32
CA HIS A 150 17.90 3.58 21.66
C HIS A 150 18.76 3.25 20.46
N SER A 151 18.16 3.14 19.25
CA SER A 151 18.89 2.86 18.02
C SER A 151 19.82 3.99 17.58
N PHE A 152 19.62 5.22 18.08
CA PHE A 152 20.46 6.37 17.76
C PHE A 152 21.90 6.27 18.30
N SER A 153 22.13 5.40 19.28
CA SER A 153 23.48 5.08 19.80
C SER A 153 24.10 3.83 19.16
N LEU A 154 23.42 3.16 18.22
CA LEU A 154 23.95 2.02 17.50
C LEU A 154 24.96 2.45 16.42
N PRO A 155 25.88 1.55 16.00
CA PRO A 155 26.82 1.80 14.91
C PRO A 155 26.12 1.74 13.54
N LEU A 156 25.10 2.58 13.36
CA LEU A 156 24.39 2.71 12.10
C LEU A 156 25.32 3.23 11.01
N LYS A 157 25.26 2.62 9.83
CA LYS A 157 26.09 3.01 8.67
C LYS A 157 25.36 4.05 7.82
N PRO A 158 26.06 5.12 7.38
CA PRO A 158 25.56 6.01 6.35
C PRO A 158 25.23 5.27 5.05
N GLY A 159 24.11 5.62 4.41
CA GLY A 159 23.70 5.01 3.15
C GLY A 159 22.38 5.58 2.61
N PRO A 160 21.82 4.99 1.55
CA PRO A 160 20.78 5.64 0.75
C PRO A 160 19.33 5.34 1.18
N VAL A 161 19.09 4.79 2.38
CA VAL A 161 17.73 4.45 2.83
C VAL A 161 17.29 5.37 3.96
N ALA A 162 16.21 6.12 3.77
CA ALA A 162 15.55 6.87 4.82
C ALA A 162 14.36 6.07 5.38
N ILE A 163 14.17 6.10 6.70
CA ILE A 163 13.05 5.41 7.37
C ILE A 163 12.20 6.41 8.12
N ALA A 164 10.89 6.48 7.80
CA ALA A 164 9.88 7.15 8.58
C ALA A 164 8.95 6.14 9.24
N SER A 165 8.60 6.32 10.51
CA SER A 165 7.78 5.40 11.28
C SER A 165 6.79 6.12 12.17
N HIS A 166 5.52 5.71 12.15
CA HIS A 166 4.55 6.12 13.16
C HIS A 166 4.91 5.59 14.55
N SER A 167 5.44 4.35 14.59
CA SER A 167 5.79 3.68 15.85
C SER A 167 7.23 3.95 16.23
N GLY A 168 7.44 4.58 17.41
CA GLY A 168 8.76 4.75 17.99
C GLY A 168 9.43 3.42 18.33
N ALA A 169 8.71 2.51 18.98
CA ALA A 169 9.24 1.21 19.35
C ALA A 169 9.71 0.38 18.14
N LEU A 170 8.92 0.38 17.06
CA LEU A 170 9.31 -0.32 15.82
C LEU A 170 10.45 0.41 15.09
N LEU A 171 10.59 1.74 15.20
CA LEU A 171 11.75 2.45 14.67
C LEU A 171 13.04 1.90 15.30
N GLY A 172 13.05 1.70 16.63
CA GLY A 172 14.18 1.09 17.33
C GLY A 172 14.49 -0.32 16.82
N VAL A 173 13.48 -1.16 16.61
CA VAL A 173 13.63 -2.50 16.00
C VAL A 173 14.23 -2.40 14.61
N LEU A 174 13.75 -1.49 13.77
CA LEU A 174 14.25 -1.27 12.41
C LEU A 174 15.72 -0.85 12.40
N GLY A 175 16.13 0.05 13.34
CA GLY A 175 17.52 0.44 13.51
C GLY A 175 18.42 -0.74 13.87
N HIS A 176 18.03 -1.59 14.82
CA HIS A 176 18.76 -2.80 15.18
C HIS A 176 18.88 -3.79 14.02
N ARG A 177 17.78 -4.04 13.30
CA ARG A 177 17.77 -4.93 12.13
C ARG A 177 18.60 -4.38 10.98
N ALA A 178 18.61 -3.06 10.77
CA ALA A 178 19.48 -2.44 9.77
C ALA A 178 20.97 -2.67 10.06
N VAL A 179 21.39 -2.56 11.35
CA VAL A 179 22.76 -2.90 11.74
C VAL A 179 23.07 -4.37 11.45
N GLN A 180 22.17 -5.30 11.82
CA GLN A 180 22.34 -6.73 11.59
C GLN A 180 22.39 -7.06 10.08
N ALA A 181 21.62 -6.36 9.25
CA ALA A 181 21.62 -6.51 7.80
C ALA A 181 22.76 -5.74 7.09
N ASN A 182 23.61 -5.03 7.84
CA ASN A 182 24.62 -4.12 7.31
C ASN A 182 24.04 -3.08 6.31
N GLN A 183 22.80 -2.66 6.54
CA GLN A 183 22.10 -1.71 5.68
C GLN A 183 22.50 -0.28 6.00
N GLY A 184 22.90 0.46 4.98
CA GLY A 184 23.18 1.89 5.10
C GLY A 184 21.90 2.73 5.15
N LEU A 185 21.85 3.67 6.09
CA LEU A 185 20.71 4.56 6.29
C LEU A 185 21.10 6.02 6.08
N SER A 186 20.19 6.83 5.53
CA SER A 186 20.34 8.28 5.47
C SER A 186 19.68 8.96 6.68
N TYR A 187 18.43 8.64 6.92
CA TYR A 187 17.65 9.24 8.00
C TYR A 187 16.79 8.20 8.71
N LEU A 188 16.51 8.49 9.98
CA LEU A 188 15.49 7.80 10.78
C LEU A 188 14.58 8.85 11.41
N VAL A 189 13.27 8.66 11.41
CA VAL A 189 12.32 9.49 12.13
C VAL A 189 11.13 8.69 12.64
N SER A 190 10.74 8.98 13.89
CA SER A 190 9.44 8.57 14.45
C SER A 190 8.58 9.82 14.58
N ASN A 191 7.44 9.86 13.91
CA ASN A 191 6.56 11.04 13.87
C ASN A 191 5.38 10.97 14.87
N GLY A 192 5.20 9.85 15.60
CA GLY A 192 4.22 9.74 16.69
C GLY A 192 2.80 10.11 16.26
N ASN A 193 2.14 10.99 17.03
CA ASN A 193 0.74 11.39 16.77
C ASN A 193 0.55 12.33 15.56
N GLU A 194 1.65 12.87 14.99
CA GLU A 194 1.60 13.79 13.83
C GLU A 194 0.71 15.02 14.07
N MET A 195 0.91 15.71 15.17
CA MET A 195 0.09 16.87 15.48
C MET A 195 0.23 17.98 14.43
N ASP A 196 1.47 18.28 14.00
CA ASP A 196 1.83 19.25 12.98
C ASP A 196 2.48 18.56 11.77
N LEU A 197 3.74 18.12 11.89
CA LEU A 197 4.42 17.38 10.82
C LEU A 197 3.83 15.97 10.69
N ASP A 198 3.36 15.66 9.50
CA ASP A 198 2.83 14.34 9.17
C ASP A 198 3.87 13.50 8.39
N LEU A 199 3.50 12.26 8.08
CA LEU A 199 4.33 11.35 7.32
C LEU A 199 4.72 11.90 5.94
N CYS A 200 3.80 12.61 5.29
CA CYS A 200 4.04 13.18 3.96
C CYS A 200 5.11 14.27 3.99
N ASP A 201 5.22 15.05 5.08
CA ASP A 201 6.27 16.07 5.23
C ASP A 201 7.67 15.43 5.26
N PHE A 202 7.81 14.31 5.97
CA PHE A 202 9.09 13.58 6.02
C PHE A 202 9.39 12.86 4.72
N VAL A 203 8.38 12.23 4.08
CA VAL A 203 8.54 11.60 2.76
C VAL A 203 9.00 12.65 1.74
N GLU A 204 8.37 13.82 1.72
CA GLU A 204 8.76 14.93 0.81
C GLU A 204 10.20 15.36 1.05
N PHE A 205 10.61 15.58 2.30
CA PHE A 205 11.98 15.92 2.66
C PHE A 205 12.98 14.85 2.18
N PHE A 206 12.68 13.57 2.38
CA PHE A 206 13.56 12.47 1.93
C PHE A 206 13.61 12.33 0.41
N LEU A 207 12.54 12.65 -0.28
CA LEU A 207 12.53 12.67 -1.74
C LEU A 207 13.39 13.81 -2.32
N GLU A 208 13.54 14.91 -1.61
CA GLU A 208 14.39 16.05 -2.02
C GLU A 208 15.88 15.83 -1.68
N ASP A 209 16.20 14.94 -0.74
CA ASP A 209 17.59 14.67 -0.34
C ASP A 209 18.34 13.85 -1.40
N GLU A 210 19.50 14.34 -1.83
CA GLU A 210 20.31 13.73 -2.89
C GLU A 210 20.89 12.35 -2.51
N THR A 211 21.14 12.12 -1.22
CA THR A 211 21.74 10.88 -0.71
C THR A 211 20.71 9.74 -0.69
N THR A 212 19.44 10.08 -0.44
CA THR A 212 18.37 9.11 -0.28
C THR A 212 17.88 8.59 -1.64
N LYS A 213 17.91 7.27 -1.82
CA LYS A 213 17.35 6.58 -3.00
C LYS A 213 16.05 5.85 -2.69
N VAL A 214 15.89 5.41 -1.44
CA VAL A 214 14.72 4.67 -0.97
C VAL A 214 14.13 5.34 0.25
N VAL A 215 12.82 5.58 0.20
CA VAL A 215 12.04 6.05 1.34
C VAL A 215 11.23 4.88 1.87
N ALA A 216 11.64 4.35 3.01
CA ALA A 216 11.02 3.21 3.67
C ALA A 216 10.07 3.72 4.78
N VAL A 217 8.80 3.34 4.71
CA VAL A 217 7.74 3.88 5.56
C VAL A 217 7.03 2.79 6.35
N LEU A 218 7.09 2.85 7.68
CA LEU A 218 6.23 2.05 8.55
C LEU A 218 4.97 2.86 8.86
N MET A 219 3.84 2.41 8.36
CA MET A 219 2.61 3.18 8.30
C MET A 219 1.46 2.52 9.06
N GLU A 220 0.80 3.25 9.95
CA GLU A 220 -0.46 2.87 10.61
C GLU A 220 -1.70 3.36 9.86
N GLY A 221 -1.61 4.54 9.25
CA GLY A 221 -2.64 5.19 8.45
C GLY A 221 -2.10 6.45 7.80
N LEU A 222 -2.90 7.12 6.99
CA LEU A 222 -2.56 8.40 6.36
C LEU A 222 -3.59 9.45 6.74
N LYS A 223 -3.14 10.66 7.02
CA LYS A 223 -4.01 11.83 7.18
C LYS A 223 -4.45 12.39 5.83
N ASN A 224 -3.56 12.35 4.86
CA ASN A 224 -3.78 12.89 3.52
C ASN A 224 -3.34 11.86 2.46
N GLY A 225 -4.26 10.98 2.07
CA GLY A 225 -4.02 9.98 1.03
C GLY A 225 -3.63 10.57 -0.32
N PRO A 226 -4.38 11.55 -0.87
CA PRO A 226 -4.02 12.21 -2.13
C PRO A 226 -2.61 12.76 -2.15
N ARG A 227 -2.17 13.49 -1.10
CA ARG A 227 -0.80 14.01 -1.01
C ARG A 227 0.24 12.89 -1.03
N PHE A 228 -0.01 11.79 -0.33
CA PHE A 228 0.90 10.64 -0.35
C PHE A 228 1.01 10.03 -1.76
N LEU A 229 -0.09 9.93 -2.50
CA LEU A 229 -0.09 9.42 -3.87
C LEU A 229 0.64 10.37 -4.84
N ASP A 230 0.54 11.68 -4.64
CA ASP A 230 1.32 12.67 -5.42
C ASP A 230 2.82 12.53 -5.13
N LEU A 231 3.20 12.29 -3.87
CA LEU A 231 4.59 12.00 -3.51
C LEU A 231 5.06 10.67 -4.11
N ALA A 232 4.19 9.66 -4.20
CA ALA A 232 4.51 8.42 -4.88
C ALA A 232 4.80 8.64 -6.37
N ARG A 233 4.00 9.44 -7.09
CA ARG A 233 4.30 9.84 -8.48
C ARG A 233 5.63 10.58 -8.57
N ARG A 234 5.83 11.59 -7.73
CA ARG A 234 7.06 12.38 -7.68
C ARG A 234 8.30 11.51 -7.42
N SER A 235 8.16 10.45 -6.62
CA SER A 235 9.28 9.54 -6.34
C SER A 235 9.82 8.88 -7.62
N HIS A 236 8.94 8.50 -8.55
CA HIS A 236 9.35 7.89 -9.84
C HIS A 236 10.03 8.90 -10.76
N GLU A 237 9.57 10.15 -10.79
CA GLU A 237 10.22 11.25 -11.54
C GLU A 237 11.65 11.49 -11.02
N LEU A 238 11.82 11.41 -9.70
CA LEU A 238 13.11 11.53 -9.02
C LEU A 238 13.95 10.23 -9.03
N LYS A 239 13.44 9.15 -9.66
CA LYS A 239 14.06 7.81 -9.69
C LYS A 239 14.35 7.27 -8.30
N LYS A 240 13.44 7.51 -7.36
CA LYS A 240 13.47 7.00 -5.98
C LYS A 240 12.33 6.02 -5.77
N THR A 241 12.50 5.11 -4.82
CA THR A 241 11.52 4.06 -4.54
C THR A 241 10.89 4.29 -3.17
N ILE A 242 9.57 4.16 -3.07
CA ILE A 242 8.86 4.13 -1.79
C ILE A 242 8.52 2.68 -1.46
N VAL A 243 8.95 2.23 -0.27
CA VAL A 243 8.64 0.91 0.29
C VAL A 243 7.82 1.10 1.54
N VAL A 244 6.69 0.41 1.67
CA VAL A 244 5.78 0.58 2.81
C VAL A 244 5.59 -0.74 3.55
N LEU A 245 5.71 -0.69 4.88
CA LEU A 245 5.20 -1.69 5.81
C LEU A 245 3.92 -1.14 6.45
N LYS A 246 2.75 -1.51 5.90
CA LYS A 246 1.44 -1.11 6.43
C LYS A 246 1.01 -2.08 7.52
N VAL A 247 0.80 -1.56 8.74
CA VAL A 247 0.22 -2.30 9.86
C VAL A 247 -1.26 -1.98 10.05
N GLY A 248 -2.01 -2.82 10.76
CA GLY A 248 -3.45 -2.64 10.95
C GLY A 248 -4.28 -2.92 9.69
N LYS A 249 -3.87 -3.90 8.85
CA LYS A 249 -4.58 -4.28 7.60
C LYS A 249 -5.86 -5.06 7.87
N SER A 250 -5.89 -5.91 8.89
CA SER A 250 -7.07 -6.70 9.27
C SER A 250 -8.04 -5.86 10.10
N GLU A 251 -9.31 -6.25 10.16
CA GLU A 251 -10.33 -5.59 10.97
C GLU A 251 -9.91 -5.47 12.45
N ARG A 252 -9.42 -6.55 13.05
CA ARG A 252 -8.90 -6.51 14.43
C ARG A 252 -7.66 -5.65 14.56
N GLY A 253 -6.75 -5.71 13.59
CA GLY A 253 -5.57 -4.85 13.53
C GLY A 253 -5.94 -3.37 13.44
N ALA A 254 -6.95 -3.03 12.65
CA ALA A 254 -7.48 -1.67 12.51
C ALA A 254 -8.03 -1.14 13.83
N ILE A 255 -8.83 -1.95 14.56
CA ILE A 255 -9.34 -1.62 15.89
C ILE A 255 -8.19 -1.38 16.87
N THR A 256 -7.16 -2.24 16.87
CA THR A 256 -5.99 -2.09 17.74
C THR A 256 -5.23 -0.81 17.43
N THR A 257 -4.98 -0.52 16.15
CA THR A 257 -4.32 0.72 15.71
C THR A 257 -5.10 1.96 16.13
N MET A 258 -6.44 1.95 15.94
CA MET A 258 -7.30 3.06 16.34
C MET A 258 -7.29 3.30 17.85
N ALA A 259 -7.29 2.24 18.64
CA ALA A 259 -7.20 2.33 20.10
C ALA A 259 -5.83 2.88 20.59
N HIS A 260 -4.76 2.60 19.86
CA HIS A 260 -3.40 3.00 20.22
C HIS A 260 -3.05 4.43 19.77
N THR A 261 -3.53 4.88 18.63
CA THR A 261 -3.08 6.15 18.01
C THR A 261 -4.21 7.13 17.72
N ALA A 262 -5.46 6.79 18.07
CA ALA A 262 -6.67 7.56 17.70
C ALA A 262 -6.82 7.80 16.18
N ARG A 263 -6.17 6.98 15.33
CA ARG A 263 -6.23 7.07 13.86
C ARG A 263 -7.12 6.00 13.27
N MET A 264 -7.85 6.37 12.22
CA MET A 264 -8.51 5.39 11.37
C MET A 264 -7.45 4.66 10.53
N ALA A 265 -7.33 3.35 10.74
CA ALA A 265 -6.37 2.52 10.01
C ALA A 265 -6.71 2.37 8.52
N GLY A 266 -7.95 2.67 8.13
CA GLY A 266 -8.47 2.48 6.78
C GLY A 266 -8.64 0.99 6.40
N CYS A 267 -9.22 0.74 5.24
CA CYS A 267 -9.36 -0.62 4.71
C CYS A 267 -8.03 -1.10 4.10
N GLY A 268 -7.47 -2.19 4.60
CA GLY A 268 -6.18 -2.72 4.13
C GLY A 268 -6.16 -3.00 2.63
N GLU A 269 -7.25 -3.51 2.06
CA GLU A 269 -7.37 -3.81 0.63
C GLU A 269 -7.33 -2.53 -0.24
N VAL A 270 -7.89 -1.42 0.26
CA VAL A 270 -7.84 -0.12 -0.45
C VAL A 270 -6.40 0.42 -0.46
N TYR A 271 -5.67 0.30 0.67
CA TYR A 271 -4.25 0.68 0.72
C TYR A 271 -3.41 -0.15 -0.26
N GLU A 272 -3.61 -1.48 -0.32
CA GLU A 272 -2.90 -2.35 -1.25
C GLU A 272 -3.20 -1.98 -2.71
N ALA A 273 -4.47 -1.70 -3.03
CA ALA A 273 -4.88 -1.23 -4.35
C ALA A 273 -4.22 0.10 -4.70
N ALA A 274 -4.19 1.06 -3.76
CA ALA A 274 -3.54 2.35 -3.92
C ALA A 274 -2.03 2.19 -4.16
N PHE A 275 -1.35 1.39 -3.34
CA PHE A 275 0.09 1.18 -3.46
C PHE A 275 0.44 0.52 -4.80
N ARG A 276 -0.29 -0.51 -5.20
CA ARG A 276 -0.11 -1.15 -6.49
C ARG A 276 -0.31 -0.18 -7.67
N GLN A 277 -1.37 0.63 -7.62
CA GLN A 277 -1.73 1.56 -8.70
C GLN A 277 -0.72 2.70 -8.84
N PHE A 278 -0.01 3.05 -7.76
CA PHE A 278 0.94 4.16 -7.73
C PHE A 278 2.40 3.71 -7.59
N GLY A 279 2.69 2.42 -7.80
CA GLY A 279 4.05 1.90 -7.79
C GLY A 279 4.76 2.01 -6.44
N VAL A 280 4.02 1.95 -5.34
CA VAL A 280 4.58 1.83 -4.00
C VAL A 280 4.72 0.34 -3.66
N ILE A 281 5.89 -0.07 -3.20
CA ILE A 281 6.13 -1.47 -2.86
C ILE A 281 5.60 -1.75 -1.45
N SER A 282 4.51 -2.53 -1.36
CA SER A 282 3.94 -2.98 -0.09
C SER A 282 4.65 -4.23 0.44
N THR A 283 4.85 -4.27 1.75
CA THR A 283 5.49 -5.39 2.46
C THR A 283 4.69 -5.78 3.70
N ASP A 284 4.92 -7.02 4.20
CA ASP A 284 4.13 -7.57 5.31
C ASP A 284 4.94 -7.82 6.59
N THR A 285 6.27 -7.91 6.49
CA THR A 285 7.16 -8.19 7.61
C THR A 285 8.34 -7.24 7.63
N VAL A 286 9.00 -7.11 8.77
CA VAL A 286 10.24 -6.31 8.92
C VAL A 286 11.34 -6.84 7.98
N GLU A 287 11.42 -8.15 7.82
CA GLU A 287 12.42 -8.79 6.96
C GLU A 287 12.18 -8.44 5.48
N THR A 288 10.94 -8.54 4.98
CA THR A 288 10.62 -8.16 3.60
C THR A 288 10.78 -6.65 3.40
N PHE A 289 10.42 -5.84 4.39
CA PHE A 289 10.56 -4.38 4.33
C PHE A 289 12.03 -3.94 4.15
N LEU A 290 12.91 -4.40 5.03
CA LEU A 290 14.33 -4.06 4.96
C LEU A 290 15.00 -4.71 3.75
N GLY A 291 14.67 -5.97 3.41
CA GLY A 291 15.20 -6.65 2.23
C GLY A 291 14.81 -5.93 0.93
N THR A 292 13.56 -5.49 0.81
CA THR A 292 13.09 -4.71 -0.35
C THR A 292 13.79 -3.35 -0.43
N ALA A 293 13.93 -2.66 0.72
CA ALA A 293 14.66 -1.39 0.77
C ALA A 293 16.14 -1.56 0.34
N GLN A 294 16.78 -2.66 0.74
CA GLN A 294 18.15 -2.98 0.33
C GLN A 294 18.25 -3.27 -1.17
N LEU A 295 17.33 -4.08 -1.73
CA LEU A 295 17.28 -4.32 -3.17
C LEU A 295 17.13 -3.00 -3.95
N ALA A 296 16.10 -2.22 -3.61
CA ALA A 296 15.80 -0.98 -4.31
C ALA A 296 16.90 0.08 -4.21
N ALA A 297 17.70 0.05 -3.14
CA ALA A 297 18.79 1.00 -2.92
C ALA A 297 20.05 0.69 -3.74
N HIS A 298 20.30 -0.60 -4.03
CA HIS A 298 21.62 -1.05 -4.51
C HIS A 298 21.59 -1.91 -5.77
N GLN A 299 20.44 -2.53 -6.10
CA GLN A 299 20.37 -3.46 -7.20
C GLN A 299 19.47 -2.95 -8.33
N PRO A 300 19.69 -3.39 -9.58
CA PRO A 300 18.88 -2.98 -10.70
C PRO A 300 17.44 -3.48 -10.54
N VAL A 301 16.48 -2.74 -11.11
CA VAL A 301 15.09 -3.19 -11.21
C VAL A 301 15.02 -4.33 -12.24
N PRO A 302 14.37 -5.47 -11.91
CA PRO A 302 14.28 -6.60 -12.82
C PRO A 302 13.54 -6.26 -14.10
N ARG A 303 13.99 -6.80 -15.23
CA ARG A 303 13.32 -6.61 -16.53
C ARG A 303 12.06 -7.46 -16.69
N GLY A 304 11.93 -8.53 -15.94
CA GLY A 304 10.80 -9.46 -15.94
C GLY A 304 10.74 -10.31 -14.69
N GLY A 305 9.88 -11.31 -14.69
CA GLY A 305 9.62 -12.20 -13.56
C GLY A 305 10.31 -13.56 -13.66
N ARG A 306 11.24 -13.75 -14.59
CA ARG A 306 11.94 -15.01 -14.80
C ARG A 306 13.08 -15.14 -13.83
N ILE A 307 12.97 -16.08 -12.89
CA ILE A 307 14.02 -16.34 -11.90
C ILE A 307 14.83 -17.58 -12.26
N LEU A 308 16.11 -17.56 -11.93
CA LEU A 308 16.98 -18.73 -11.95
C LEU A 308 17.43 -19.01 -10.53
N VAL A 309 17.17 -20.23 -10.08
CA VAL A 309 17.47 -20.69 -8.72
C VAL A 309 18.69 -21.61 -8.74
N MET A 310 19.64 -21.34 -7.86
CA MET A 310 20.87 -22.11 -7.66
C MET A 310 20.86 -22.73 -6.27
N THR A 311 21.03 -24.05 -6.19
CA THR A 311 21.04 -24.78 -4.92
C THR A 311 22.08 -25.88 -4.90
N SER A 312 22.35 -26.43 -3.74
CA SER A 312 23.18 -27.62 -3.53
C SER A 312 22.37 -28.80 -2.99
N SER A 313 21.05 -28.77 -3.12
CA SER A 313 20.13 -29.75 -2.54
C SER A 313 18.98 -30.04 -3.49
N GLY A 314 18.81 -31.31 -3.89
CA GLY A 314 17.69 -31.73 -4.72
C GLY A 314 16.33 -31.44 -4.08
N ALA A 315 16.15 -31.72 -2.79
CA ALA A 315 14.93 -31.37 -2.07
C ALA A 315 14.75 -29.84 -1.98
N GLY A 316 15.87 -29.09 -1.85
CA GLY A 316 15.85 -27.64 -1.90
C GLY A 316 15.40 -27.12 -3.27
N ALA A 317 15.82 -27.75 -4.36
CA ALA A 317 15.37 -27.43 -5.71
C ALA A 317 13.84 -27.58 -5.85
N SER A 318 13.29 -28.70 -5.40
CA SER A 318 11.83 -28.92 -5.41
C SER A 318 11.07 -27.88 -4.58
N LEU A 319 11.55 -27.60 -3.36
CA LEU A 319 10.94 -26.59 -2.50
C LEU A 319 10.95 -25.19 -3.15
N MET A 320 12.04 -24.81 -3.79
CA MET A 320 12.13 -23.51 -4.48
C MET A 320 11.21 -23.46 -5.71
N ALA A 321 11.05 -24.56 -6.43
CA ALA A 321 10.12 -24.64 -7.55
C ALA A 321 8.66 -24.48 -7.09
N ASP A 322 8.27 -25.15 -5.99
CA ASP A 322 6.93 -25.02 -5.41
C ASP A 322 6.67 -23.58 -4.99
N LYS A 323 7.64 -22.94 -4.32
CA LYS A 323 7.52 -21.54 -3.91
C LYS A 323 7.48 -20.57 -5.08
N ALA A 324 8.27 -20.78 -6.13
CA ALA A 324 8.17 -19.97 -7.35
C ALA A 324 6.75 -20.02 -7.94
N SER A 325 6.18 -21.22 -8.03
CA SER A 325 4.80 -21.40 -8.50
C SER A 325 3.77 -20.71 -7.59
N GLU A 326 3.90 -20.87 -6.26
CA GLU A 326 3.00 -20.24 -5.28
C GLU A 326 2.97 -18.72 -5.40
N TYR A 327 4.14 -18.10 -5.63
CA TYR A 327 4.27 -16.65 -5.78
C TYR A 327 4.16 -16.15 -7.23
N GLY A 328 3.78 -17.00 -8.18
CA GLY A 328 3.60 -16.64 -9.58
C GLY A 328 4.88 -16.13 -10.25
N LEU A 329 6.04 -16.70 -9.88
CA LEU A 329 7.33 -16.41 -10.50
C LEU A 329 7.70 -17.52 -11.49
N ASP A 330 8.14 -17.12 -12.68
CA ASP A 330 8.50 -18.06 -13.72
C ASP A 330 9.93 -18.58 -13.50
N LEU A 331 10.11 -19.90 -13.51
CA LEU A 331 11.43 -20.50 -13.56
C LEU A 331 11.94 -20.46 -15.00
N ALA A 332 12.96 -19.63 -15.25
CA ALA A 332 13.54 -19.48 -16.58
C ALA A 332 14.21 -20.78 -17.07
N ASP A 333 14.00 -21.17 -18.31
CA ASP A 333 14.81 -22.19 -18.94
C ASP A 333 16.25 -21.67 -19.11
N ILE A 334 17.24 -22.53 -18.79
CA ILE A 334 18.64 -22.19 -19.01
C ILE A 334 18.92 -22.24 -20.51
N SER A 335 19.42 -21.13 -21.08
CA SER A 335 19.70 -21.05 -22.51
C SER A 335 20.75 -22.06 -22.99
N ALA A 336 20.72 -22.40 -24.26
CA ALA A 336 21.72 -23.29 -24.86
C ALA A 336 23.14 -22.70 -24.74
N GLU A 337 23.27 -21.38 -24.90
CA GLU A 337 24.51 -20.62 -24.76
C GLU A 337 25.07 -20.69 -23.33
N ALA A 338 24.19 -20.56 -22.32
CA ALA A 338 24.61 -20.69 -20.93
C ALA A 338 25.01 -22.13 -20.60
N LYS A 339 24.26 -23.13 -21.08
CA LYS A 339 24.65 -24.57 -20.94
C LYS A 339 25.98 -24.88 -21.53
N ALA A 340 26.31 -24.34 -22.71
CA ALA A 340 27.56 -24.57 -23.41
C ALA A 340 28.80 -24.00 -22.67
N ARG A 341 28.63 -23.02 -21.79
CA ARG A 341 29.69 -22.41 -20.96
C ARG A 341 29.98 -23.21 -19.69
N ILE A 342 29.10 -24.13 -19.32
CA ILE A 342 29.27 -24.93 -18.10
C ILE A 342 30.09 -26.16 -18.43
N PRO A 343 31.19 -26.40 -17.72
CA PRO A 343 32.01 -27.61 -17.95
C PRO A 343 31.19 -28.86 -17.74
N GLU A 344 31.32 -29.86 -18.65
CA GLU A 344 30.60 -31.11 -18.55
C GLU A 344 30.86 -31.80 -17.20
N ARG A 345 29.77 -32.14 -16.52
CA ARG A 345 29.74 -32.92 -15.27
C ARG A 345 28.63 -33.93 -15.30
N ARG A 346 28.97 -35.20 -15.12
CA ARG A 346 27.98 -36.30 -15.15
C ARG A 346 26.92 -36.25 -14.06
N SER A 347 27.19 -35.51 -12.98
CA SER A 347 26.27 -35.43 -11.81
C SER A 347 25.44 -34.15 -11.77
N ALA A 348 25.68 -33.15 -12.62
CA ALA A 348 24.92 -31.92 -12.64
C ALA A 348 23.75 -32.02 -13.62
N ILE A 349 22.51 -31.74 -13.10
CA ILE A 349 21.30 -31.65 -13.91
C ILE A 349 21.10 -30.20 -14.30
N LEU A 350 21.27 -29.88 -15.58
CA LEU A 350 21.13 -28.52 -16.10
C LEU A 350 19.66 -28.11 -16.32
N THR A 351 18.92 -28.10 -15.22
CA THR A 351 17.54 -27.60 -15.14
C THR A 351 17.47 -26.43 -14.18
N ASN A 352 16.40 -25.69 -14.19
CA ASN A 352 16.07 -24.68 -13.19
C ASN A 352 14.89 -25.18 -12.32
N PRO A 353 15.03 -25.25 -11.01
CA PRO A 353 16.20 -24.93 -10.17
C PRO A 353 17.43 -25.78 -10.47
N PHE A 354 18.61 -25.17 -10.45
CA PHE A 354 19.88 -25.84 -10.71
C PHE A 354 20.46 -26.42 -9.42
N ASP A 355 20.59 -27.75 -9.36
CA ASP A 355 21.26 -28.44 -8.26
C ASP A 355 22.71 -28.78 -8.65
N THR A 356 23.67 -28.20 -7.92
CA THR A 356 25.09 -28.50 -8.12
C THR A 356 25.47 -29.94 -7.77
N ALA A 357 24.67 -30.63 -6.95
CA ALA A 357 24.88 -31.99 -6.46
C ALA A 357 26.37 -32.22 -6.03
N GLY A 358 26.98 -33.31 -6.44
CA GLY A 358 28.39 -33.63 -6.17
C GLY A 358 29.42 -32.80 -6.95
N ALA A 359 29.00 -32.07 -7.99
CA ALA A 359 29.86 -31.25 -8.85
C ALA A 359 30.49 -30.05 -8.14
N SER A 360 29.87 -29.59 -7.03
CA SER A 360 30.33 -28.46 -6.22
C SER A 360 31.79 -28.62 -5.65
N ARG A 361 32.32 -29.82 -5.65
CA ARG A 361 33.67 -30.07 -5.15
C ARG A 361 34.79 -29.82 -6.19
N SER A 362 34.45 -29.46 -7.42
CA SER A 362 35.43 -29.25 -8.50
C SER A 362 35.86 -27.80 -8.54
N PRO A 363 37.18 -27.53 -8.47
CA PRO A 363 37.72 -26.17 -8.60
C PRO A 363 37.25 -25.51 -9.91
N GLY A 364 36.84 -24.24 -9.85
CA GLY A 364 36.40 -23.45 -11.00
C GLY A 364 35.01 -23.78 -11.55
N PHE A 365 34.44 -24.94 -11.22
CA PHE A 365 33.09 -25.31 -11.69
C PHE A 365 32.02 -24.32 -11.20
N LEU A 366 32.01 -24.00 -9.90
CA LEU A 366 31.06 -23.06 -9.33
C LEU A 366 31.18 -21.65 -9.92
N SER A 367 32.41 -21.21 -10.20
CA SER A 367 32.61 -19.92 -10.85
C SER A 367 32.03 -19.90 -12.27
N ALA A 368 32.32 -20.95 -13.07
CA ALA A 368 31.79 -21.06 -14.43
C ALA A 368 30.28 -21.12 -14.47
N VAL A 369 29.65 -21.84 -13.55
CA VAL A 369 28.17 -21.91 -13.40
C VAL A 369 27.60 -20.56 -13.05
N CYS A 370 28.14 -19.87 -12.03
CA CYS A 370 27.63 -18.56 -11.59
C CYS A 370 27.74 -17.53 -12.71
N GLU A 371 28.87 -17.51 -13.44
CA GLU A 371 29.05 -16.59 -14.59
C GLU A 371 28.15 -16.94 -15.77
N ALA A 372 27.97 -18.22 -16.09
CA ALA A 372 27.07 -18.64 -17.16
C ALA A 372 25.62 -18.19 -16.88
N PHE A 373 25.14 -18.40 -15.65
CA PHE A 373 23.78 -18.07 -15.27
C PHE A 373 23.55 -16.57 -15.09
N ALA A 374 24.50 -15.84 -14.53
CA ALA A 374 24.38 -14.39 -14.39
C ALA A 374 24.47 -13.67 -15.74
N SER A 375 25.22 -14.21 -16.71
CA SER A 375 25.29 -13.66 -18.08
C SER A 375 24.10 -14.06 -18.97
N ASP A 376 23.29 -15.04 -18.57
CA ASP A 376 22.18 -15.55 -19.37
C ASP A 376 21.01 -14.52 -19.41
N THR A 377 20.63 -14.11 -20.60
CA THR A 377 19.51 -13.18 -20.82
C THR A 377 18.14 -13.82 -20.69
N ALA A 378 18.06 -15.15 -20.56
CA ALA A 378 16.82 -15.88 -20.34
C ALA A 378 16.23 -15.64 -18.94
N ASN A 379 17.05 -15.25 -17.96
CA ASN A 379 16.61 -14.93 -16.61
C ASN A 379 16.74 -13.43 -16.29
N ASP A 380 15.88 -12.95 -15.38
CA ASP A 380 15.83 -11.56 -14.91
C ASP A 380 16.36 -11.42 -13.47
N CYS A 381 16.23 -12.47 -12.66
CA CYS A 381 16.67 -12.52 -11.27
C CYS A 381 17.40 -13.82 -10.96
N LEU A 382 18.29 -13.75 -9.97
CA LEU A 382 19.03 -14.91 -9.44
C LEU A 382 18.65 -15.13 -7.97
N LEU A 383 18.40 -16.38 -7.59
CA LEU A 383 18.18 -16.78 -6.22
C LEU A 383 19.14 -17.89 -5.83
N MET A 384 19.88 -17.70 -4.75
CA MET A 384 20.66 -18.76 -4.14
C MET A 384 19.92 -19.35 -2.93
N PHE A 385 19.76 -20.67 -2.93
CA PHE A 385 19.28 -21.43 -1.78
C PHE A 385 20.38 -22.38 -1.36
N THR A 386 21.01 -22.15 -0.21
CA THR A 386 22.14 -22.95 0.24
C THR A 386 21.97 -23.49 1.65
N GLY A 387 22.46 -24.72 1.83
CA GLY A 387 22.57 -25.41 3.10
C GLY A 387 24.04 -25.69 3.46
N PRO A 388 24.28 -26.63 4.38
CA PRO A 388 25.64 -27.01 4.78
C PRO A 388 26.38 -27.67 3.59
N LEU A 389 27.38 -26.98 3.07
CA LEU A 389 28.21 -27.42 1.98
C LEU A 389 29.68 -27.02 2.26
N ALA A 390 30.63 -27.92 2.03
CA ALA A 390 32.04 -27.66 2.31
C ALA A 390 32.62 -26.43 1.57
N VAL A 391 32.11 -26.14 0.38
CA VAL A 391 32.53 -25.02 -0.49
C VAL A 391 31.51 -23.88 -0.54
N ARG A 392 30.61 -23.80 0.45
CA ARG A 392 29.50 -22.83 0.44
C ARG A 392 29.94 -21.36 0.38
N GLN A 393 31.02 -21.02 1.05
CA GLN A 393 31.57 -19.65 1.01
C GLN A 393 32.15 -19.30 -0.36
N GLU A 394 32.82 -20.24 -1.03
CA GLU A 394 33.28 -20.04 -2.40
C GLU A 394 32.09 -19.87 -3.36
N TYR A 395 31.05 -20.70 -3.21
CA TYR A 395 29.84 -20.61 -4.01
C TYR A 395 29.15 -19.27 -3.80
N ALA A 396 29.01 -18.83 -2.56
CA ALA A 396 28.41 -17.52 -2.25
C ALA A 396 29.21 -16.35 -2.85
N ARG A 397 30.56 -16.38 -2.75
CA ARG A 397 31.44 -15.36 -3.38
C ARG A 397 31.27 -15.33 -4.89
N ASN A 398 31.27 -16.48 -5.54
CA ASN A 398 31.13 -16.58 -6.99
C ASN A 398 29.76 -16.10 -7.45
N PHE A 399 28.67 -16.47 -6.73
CA PHE A 399 27.32 -16.02 -7.00
C PHE A 399 27.19 -14.50 -6.86
N ALA A 400 27.68 -13.94 -5.75
CA ALA A 400 27.58 -12.50 -5.48
C ALA A 400 28.38 -11.69 -6.51
N ALA A 401 29.62 -12.08 -6.79
CA ALA A 401 30.48 -11.42 -7.78
C ALA A 401 29.88 -11.48 -9.20
N ALA A 402 29.35 -12.63 -9.61
CA ALA A 402 28.71 -12.78 -10.91
C ALA A 402 27.44 -11.97 -11.03
N SER A 403 26.60 -11.95 -9.99
CA SER A 403 25.37 -11.15 -9.98
C SER A 403 25.66 -9.66 -10.15
N GLU A 404 26.66 -9.13 -9.44
CA GLU A 404 27.11 -7.74 -9.56
C GLU A 404 27.71 -7.45 -10.94
N LYS A 405 28.66 -8.31 -11.42
CA LYS A 405 29.33 -8.16 -12.72
C LYS A 405 28.35 -8.05 -13.89
N PHE A 406 27.25 -8.82 -13.87
CA PHE A 406 26.26 -8.85 -14.95
C PHE A 406 24.99 -8.03 -14.64
N GLY A 407 24.96 -7.29 -13.54
CA GLY A 407 23.85 -6.41 -13.18
C GLY A 407 22.53 -7.16 -13.01
N LYS A 408 22.56 -8.31 -12.33
CA LYS A 408 21.36 -9.11 -12.03
C LYS A 408 20.79 -8.76 -10.65
N THR A 409 19.48 -8.70 -10.55
CA THR A 409 18.82 -8.68 -9.27
C THR A 409 19.00 -10.02 -8.58
N ALA A 410 19.52 -10.03 -7.35
CA ALA A 410 19.88 -11.25 -6.65
C ALA A 410 19.41 -11.25 -5.18
N ALA A 411 19.03 -12.43 -4.68
CA ALA A 411 18.72 -12.67 -3.27
C ALA A 411 19.30 -14.03 -2.82
N ALA A 412 19.45 -14.21 -1.52
CA ALA A 412 19.95 -15.45 -0.94
C ALA A 412 19.10 -15.93 0.22
N ILE A 413 18.86 -17.24 0.27
CA ILE A 413 18.27 -17.95 1.41
C ILE A 413 19.33 -18.89 1.97
N ILE A 414 19.69 -18.72 3.23
CA ILE A 414 20.67 -19.56 3.92
C ILE A 414 20.01 -20.31 5.05
N ASN A 415 20.14 -21.64 5.07
CA ASN A 415 19.51 -22.48 6.10
C ASN A 415 20.31 -22.60 7.40
N LEU A 416 21.59 -22.30 7.34
CA LEU A 416 22.47 -22.20 8.51
C LEU A 416 23.13 -20.84 8.49
N SER A 417 22.71 -20.00 9.43
CA SER A 417 23.22 -18.62 9.56
C SER A 417 24.65 -18.66 10.10
N GLU A 418 25.61 -18.48 9.20
CA GLU A 418 27.00 -18.25 9.57
C GLU A 418 27.34 -16.79 9.28
N PRO A 419 27.98 -16.09 10.23
CA PRO A 419 28.37 -14.70 10.04
C PRO A 419 29.15 -14.46 8.75
N GLU A 420 30.09 -15.33 8.43
CA GLU A 420 30.94 -15.23 7.23
C GLU A 420 30.15 -15.33 5.92
N MET A 421 29.11 -16.19 5.89
CA MET A 421 28.23 -16.31 4.73
C MET A 421 27.40 -15.04 4.54
N ARG A 422 26.88 -14.51 5.63
CA ARG A 422 26.10 -13.26 5.62
C ARG A 422 26.98 -12.10 5.15
N ASP A 423 28.22 -11.99 5.66
CA ASP A 423 29.17 -10.94 5.29
C ASP A 423 29.49 -10.93 3.80
N ILE A 424 29.60 -12.11 3.16
CA ILE A 424 29.83 -12.22 1.72
C ILE A 424 28.69 -11.55 0.95
N PHE A 425 27.45 -11.90 1.23
CA PHE A 425 26.29 -11.33 0.54
C PHE A 425 26.10 -9.84 0.85
N GLN A 426 26.31 -9.45 2.10
CA GLN A 426 26.16 -8.04 2.55
C GLN A 426 27.18 -7.11 1.86
N LYS A 427 28.40 -7.57 1.57
CA LYS A 427 29.41 -6.79 0.82
C LYS A 427 28.94 -6.44 -0.60
N HIS A 428 28.12 -7.30 -1.19
CA HIS A 428 27.55 -7.13 -2.52
C HIS A 428 26.08 -6.63 -2.48
N HIS A 429 25.62 -6.15 -1.32
CA HIS A 429 24.25 -5.64 -1.12
C HIS A 429 23.16 -6.64 -1.52
N ILE A 430 23.39 -7.94 -1.36
CA ILE A 430 22.43 -9.01 -1.62
C ILE A 430 21.65 -9.28 -0.33
N PRO A 431 20.31 -9.13 -0.31
CA PRO A 431 19.48 -9.48 0.85
C PRO A 431 19.59 -10.96 1.19
N VAL A 432 19.72 -11.24 2.49
CA VAL A 432 19.86 -12.59 3.03
C VAL A 432 18.69 -12.91 3.96
N PHE A 433 18.08 -14.05 3.71
CA PHE A 433 16.97 -14.58 4.51
C PHE A 433 17.40 -15.89 5.18
N ASP A 434 17.29 -15.91 6.53
CA ASP A 434 17.59 -17.11 7.31
C ASP A 434 16.39 -18.06 7.30
N ALA A 435 16.43 -19.08 6.47
CA ALA A 435 15.36 -20.05 6.26
C ALA A 435 13.95 -19.44 5.96
N ALA A 436 13.86 -18.11 5.82
CA ALA A 436 12.63 -17.37 5.60
C ALA A 436 12.27 -17.34 4.09
N THR A 437 11.90 -18.48 3.55
CA THR A 437 11.65 -18.68 2.13
C THR A 437 10.53 -17.79 1.60
N ASP A 438 9.38 -17.76 2.28
CA ASP A 438 8.23 -16.94 1.89
C ASP A 438 8.55 -15.45 1.86
N ALA A 439 9.31 -14.95 2.82
CA ALA A 439 9.73 -13.55 2.86
C ALA A 439 10.59 -13.17 1.65
N CYS A 440 11.51 -14.07 1.24
CA CYS A 440 12.36 -13.85 0.07
C CYS A 440 11.52 -13.81 -1.23
N PHE A 441 10.62 -14.77 -1.44
CA PHE A 441 9.79 -14.82 -2.63
C PHE A 441 8.81 -13.64 -2.70
N LYS A 442 8.19 -13.24 -1.58
CA LYS A 442 7.36 -12.04 -1.51
C LYS A 442 8.13 -10.77 -1.87
N MET A 443 9.35 -10.62 -1.35
CA MET A 443 10.23 -9.50 -1.68
C MET A 443 10.53 -9.47 -3.18
N LEU A 444 10.95 -10.60 -3.77
CA LEU A 444 11.23 -10.68 -5.22
C LEU A 444 9.99 -10.36 -6.05
N ARG A 445 8.81 -10.93 -5.70
CA ARG A 445 7.54 -10.63 -6.38
C ARG A 445 7.23 -9.15 -6.35
N GLY A 446 7.27 -8.53 -5.17
CA GLY A 446 6.98 -7.09 -5.03
C GLY A 446 7.95 -6.21 -5.85
N TYR A 447 9.23 -6.57 -5.90
CA TYR A 447 10.22 -5.81 -6.68
C TYR A 447 10.08 -6.02 -8.19
N ILE A 448 9.68 -7.22 -8.63
CA ILE A 448 9.34 -7.53 -10.03
C ILE A 448 8.09 -6.75 -10.46
N ASP A 449 7.05 -6.72 -9.62
CA ASP A 449 5.81 -5.96 -9.89
C ASP A 449 6.11 -4.45 -10.01
N TYR A 450 6.96 -3.93 -9.15
CA TYR A 450 7.46 -2.56 -9.27
C TYR A 450 8.17 -2.31 -10.60
N GLY A 451 9.02 -3.24 -11.04
CA GLY A 451 9.66 -3.17 -12.35
C GLY A 451 8.66 -3.19 -13.50
N GLN A 452 7.61 -3.98 -13.39
CA GLN A 452 6.52 -3.99 -14.37
C GLN A 452 5.77 -2.66 -14.40
N TYR A 453 5.44 -2.10 -13.24
CA TYR A 453 4.82 -0.78 -13.12
C TYR A 453 5.64 0.31 -13.82
N LEU A 454 6.95 0.36 -13.59
CA LEU A 454 7.83 1.34 -14.22
C LEU A 454 7.85 1.22 -15.76
N ARG A 455 7.78 0.00 -16.30
CA ARG A 455 7.77 -0.25 -17.76
C ARG A 455 6.45 0.10 -18.43
N GLN A 456 5.35 0.02 -17.72
CA GLN A 456 4.02 0.40 -18.21
C GLN A 456 3.84 1.93 -18.32
N GLY A 457 4.86 2.70 -18.02
CA GLY A 457 4.83 4.16 -18.02
C GLY A 457 4.33 4.71 -16.70
N ALA A 458 5.15 4.61 -15.68
CA ALA A 458 4.92 5.25 -14.38
C ALA A 458 4.58 6.72 -14.57
N GLY A 459 3.32 7.08 -14.30
CA GLY A 459 2.92 8.48 -14.28
C GLY A 459 2.56 9.11 -15.63
N ALA A 460 2.18 8.34 -16.66
CA ALA A 460 1.43 8.95 -17.77
C ALA A 460 0.29 9.75 -17.15
N SER A 461 0.36 11.06 -17.30
CA SER A 461 -0.45 12.06 -16.60
C SER A 461 -1.93 11.68 -16.57
N LYS A 462 -2.38 11.17 -15.41
CA LYS A 462 -3.80 10.83 -15.19
C LYS A 462 -4.68 12.07 -15.00
N ALA A 463 -4.07 13.24 -14.88
CA ALA A 463 -4.77 14.50 -14.67
C ALA A 463 -5.55 14.98 -15.90
N ASP A 464 -5.17 14.54 -17.11
CA ASP A 464 -5.77 15.05 -18.35
C ASP A 464 -6.95 14.21 -18.88
N THR A 465 -7.24 13.05 -18.30
CA THR A 465 -8.26 12.12 -18.83
C THR A 465 -9.66 12.29 -18.22
N VAL A 466 -9.84 13.09 -17.16
CA VAL A 466 -11.17 13.44 -16.63
C VAL A 466 -11.64 14.78 -17.24
N ARG A 467 -11.67 14.87 -18.56
CA ARG A 467 -12.39 15.92 -19.31
C ARG A 467 -13.68 15.38 -19.93
N GLY A 468 -14.49 14.72 -19.10
CA GLY A 468 -15.91 14.56 -19.40
C GLY A 468 -16.66 15.80 -18.91
N SER A 469 -17.52 16.36 -19.73
CA SER A 469 -18.47 17.36 -19.27
C SER A 469 -19.28 16.76 -18.12
N VAL A 470 -19.35 17.46 -16.99
CA VAL A 470 -20.26 17.14 -15.88
C VAL A 470 -21.62 16.79 -16.48
N CYS A 471 -22.18 15.63 -16.11
CA CYS A 471 -23.51 15.27 -16.59
C CYS A 471 -24.55 16.30 -16.07
N PRO A 472 -25.13 17.14 -16.95
CA PRO A 472 -25.98 18.26 -16.51
C PRO A 472 -27.24 17.79 -15.77
N ASP A 473 -27.67 16.56 -16.03
CA ASP A 473 -28.87 15.97 -15.44
C ASP A 473 -28.63 15.29 -14.08
N ALA A 474 -27.38 15.03 -13.69
CA ALA A 474 -27.07 14.27 -12.49
C ALA A 474 -27.66 14.93 -11.23
N ASP A 475 -27.49 16.25 -11.04
CA ASP A 475 -28.02 16.96 -9.88
C ASP A 475 -29.55 16.95 -9.86
N ARG A 476 -30.22 17.08 -11.00
CA ARG A 476 -31.68 16.96 -11.12
C ARG A 476 -32.17 15.58 -10.66
N ILE A 477 -31.50 14.52 -11.16
CA ILE A 477 -31.87 13.14 -10.81
C ILE A 477 -31.67 12.86 -9.31
N LEU A 478 -30.57 13.34 -8.73
CA LEU A 478 -30.29 13.18 -7.31
C LEU A 478 -31.27 13.96 -6.42
N GLN A 479 -31.76 15.13 -6.84
CA GLN A 479 -32.76 15.91 -6.12
C GLN A 479 -34.10 15.17 -5.94
N VAL A 480 -34.47 14.33 -6.92
CA VAL A 480 -35.70 13.48 -6.82
C VAL A 480 -35.59 12.48 -5.67
N GLY A 481 -34.36 12.06 -5.30
CA GLY A 481 -34.08 11.16 -4.18
C GLY A 481 -33.83 11.84 -2.84
N SER A 482 -33.96 13.17 -2.74
CA SER A 482 -33.63 13.92 -1.52
C SER A 482 -34.44 13.45 -0.31
N GLY A 483 -33.74 13.01 0.75
CA GLY A 483 -34.34 12.46 1.97
C GLY A 483 -34.52 10.94 2.01
N ALA A 484 -34.21 10.23 0.93
CA ALA A 484 -34.13 8.77 0.91
C ALA A 484 -32.66 8.29 1.14
N SER A 485 -32.49 7.09 1.65
CA SER A 485 -31.16 6.45 1.80
C SER A 485 -30.64 5.83 0.50
N MET A 486 -31.49 5.70 -0.52
CA MET A 486 -31.20 5.04 -1.80
C MET A 486 -32.06 5.67 -2.90
N LEU A 487 -31.51 5.80 -4.12
CA LEU A 487 -32.28 6.22 -5.30
C LEU A 487 -33.35 5.17 -5.65
N SER A 488 -34.47 5.64 -6.19
CA SER A 488 -35.47 4.75 -6.77
C SER A 488 -34.91 3.99 -7.98
N HIS A 489 -35.48 2.85 -8.32
CA HIS A 489 -35.06 2.06 -9.50
C HIS A 489 -35.03 2.89 -10.80
N ALA A 490 -36.09 3.68 -11.04
CA ALA A 490 -36.16 4.53 -12.22
C ALA A 490 -35.05 5.60 -12.26
N ALA A 491 -34.82 6.30 -11.14
CA ALA A 491 -33.76 7.30 -11.04
C ALA A 491 -32.36 6.68 -11.17
N THR A 492 -32.17 5.47 -10.64
CA THR A 492 -30.91 4.72 -10.78
C THR A 492 -30.61 4.40 -12.25
N ILE A 493 -31.59 3.88 -13.00
CA ILE A 493 -31.45 3.58 -14.43
C ILE A 493 -31.22 4.87 -15.23
N GLU A 494 -31.95 5.96 -14.94
CA GLU A 494 -31.78 7.25 -15.60
C GLU A 494 -30.38 7.80 -15.38
N LEU A 495 -29.88 7.76 -14.15
CA LEU A 495 -28.54 8.24 -13.82
C LEU A 495 -27.46 7.41 -14.50
N LEU A 496 -27.52 6.08 -14.45
CA LEU A 496 -26.58 5.20 -15.13
C LEU A 496 -26.60 5.42 -16.65
N GLY A 497 -27.80 5.57 -17.24
CA GLY A 497 -27.97 5.88 -18.66
C GLY A 497 -27.31 7.21 -19.04
N ALA A 498 -27.39 8.24 -18.20
CA ALA A 498 -26.78 9.53 -18.44
C ALA A 498 -25.23 9.46 -18.44
N TYR A 499 -24.63 8.46 -17.77
CA TYR A 499 -23.20 8.14 -17.84
C TYR A 499 -22.83 7.06 -18.86
N GLY A 500 -23.77 6.71 -19.76
CA GLY A 500 -23.50 5.82 -20.89
C GLY A 500 -23.67 4.33 -20.62
N PHE A 501 -24.18 3.95 -19.42
CA PHE A 501 -24.51 2.54 -19.18
C PHE A 501 -25.79 2.15 -19.90
N LYS A 502 -25.75 1.03 -20.60
CA LYS A 502 -26.94 0.41 -21.16
C LYS A 502 -27.64 -0.41 -20.07
N CYS A 503 -28.87 -0.08 -19.75
CA CYS A 503 -29.70 -0.82 -18.81
C CYS A 503 -30.75 -1.67 -19.54
N ALA A 504 -31.17 -2.77 -18.95
CA ALA A 504 -32.23 -3.62 -19.49
C ALA A 504 -33.50 -2.80 -19.69
N ARG A 505 -34.13 -2.94 -20.86
CA ARG A 505 -35.43 -2.27 -21.13
C ARG A 505 -36.46 -2.80 -20.15
N ASN A 506 -37.17 -1.92 -19.49
CA ASN A 506 -38.17 -2.26 -18.47
C ASN A 506 -39.44 -1.43 -18.61
N VAL A 507 -40.50 -1.93 -18.02
CA VAL A 507 -41.79 -1.24 -17.85
C VAL A 507 -42.24 -1.44 -16.41
N LEU A 508 -42.50 -0.34 -15.71
CA LEU A 508 -43.09 -0.40 -14.37
C LEU A 508 -44.61 -0.68 -14.48
N VAL A 509 -45.10 -1.60 -13.69
CA VAL A 509 -46.45 -2.12 -13.79
C VAL A 509 -47.19 -2.11 -12.45
N HIS A 510 -48.46 -1.82 -12.50
CA HIS A 510 -49.37 -1.75 -11.31
C HIS A 510 -50.39 -2.87 -11.31
N SER A 511 -50.71 -3.43 -12.48
CA SER A 511 -51.70 -4.48 -12.67
C SER A 511 -51.17 -5.60 -13.56
N LEU A 512 -51.89 -6.72 -13.65
CA LEU A 512 -51.56 -7.80 -14.57
C LEU A 512 -51.74 -7.35 -16.03
N GLU A 513 -52.72 -6.56 -16.31
CA GLU A 513 -52.99 -5.98 -17.65
C GLU A 513 -51.81 -5.09 -18.08
N ASP A 514 -51.26 -4.25 -17.18
CA ASP A 514 -50.05 -3.47 -17.46
C ASP A 514 -48.87 -4.37 -17.73
N ALA A 515 -48.73 -5.50 -16.98
CA ALA A 515 -47.65 -6.45 -17.15
C ALA A 515 -47.70 -7.16 -18.52
N THR A 516 -48.88 -7.56 -18.99
CA THR A 516 -49.09 -8.15 -20.29
C THR A 516 -48.77 -7.15 -21.40
N ALA A 517 -49.33 -5.94 -21.32
CA ALA A 517 -49.03 -4.87 -22.28
C ALA A 517 -47.53 -4.49 -22.29
N GLY A 518 -46.89 -4.52 -21.16
CA GLY A 518 -45.45 -4.30 -20.99
C GLY A 518 -44.62 -5.41 -21.65
N ALA A 519 -45.02 -6.66 -21.48
CA ALA A 519 -44.37 -7.83 -22.09
C ALA A 519 -44.48 -7.82 -23.59
N ASP A 520 -45.67 -7.48 -24.12
CA ASP A 520 -45.91 -7.32 -25.56
C ASP A 520 -45.03 -6.24 -26.19
N LYS A 521 -44.93 -5.09 -25.51
CA LYS A 521 -44.08 -3.97 -25.94
C LYS A 521 -42.60 -4.32 -25.94
N LEU A 522 -42.13 -5.09 -24.97
CA LEU A 522 -40.73 -5.51 -24.84
C LEU A 522 -40.41 -6.70 -25.77
N GLY A 523 -41.43 -7.51 -26.08
CA GLY A 523 -41.32 -8.79 -26.76
C GLY A 523 -40.76 -9.89 -25.85
N TYR A 524 -41.41 -11.06 -25.86
CA TYR A 524 -40.91 -12.24 -25.13
C TYR A 524 -39.53 -12.70 -25.62
N PRO A 525 -38.68 -13.33 -24.78
CA PRO A 525 -38.91 -13.59 -23.39
C PRO A 525 -38.67 -12.35 -22.49
N VAL A 526 -39.34 -12.34 -21.34
CA VAL A 526 -39.22 -11.31 -20.29
C VAL A 526 -38.97 -11.90 -18.89
N ILE A 527 -38.70 -11.07 -17.90
CA ILE A 527 -38.69 -11.41 -16.47
C ILE A 527 -39.53 -10.40 -15.70
N ILE A 528 -40.01 -10.77 -14.51
CA ILE A 528 -40.67 -9.88 -13.57
C ILE A 528 -39.81 -9.71 -12.33
N LYS A 529 -39.67 -8.47 -11.84
CA LYS A 529 -39.00 -8.14 -10.58
C LYS A 529 -39.93 -7.38 -9.63
N GLY A 530 -39.91 -7.75 -8.36
CA GLY A 530 -40.53 -7.01 -7.27
C GLY A 530 -39.61 -5.90 -6.78
N LEU A 531 -40.05 -4.66 -6.84
CA LEU A 531 -39.32 -3.49 -6.39
C LEU A 531 -39.76 -3.13 -4.98
N VAL A 532 -39.22 -3.80 -3.96
CA VAL A 532 -39.51 -3.59 -2.53
C VAL A 532 -38.34 -2.86 -1.89
N ASP A 533 -38.62 -1.71 -1.25
CA ASP A 533 -37.60 -0.93 -0.56
C ASP A 533 -36.98 -1.70 0.59
N GLY A 534 -35.63 -1.57 0.75
CA GLY A 534 -34.87 -2.18 1.84
C GLY A 534 -34.50 -3.66 1.63
N VAL A 535 -34.91 -4.30 0.51
CA VAL A 535 -34.51 -5.67 0.20
C VAL A 535 -33.17 -5.66 -0.55
N ALA A 536 -32.15 -6.20 0.10
CA ALA A 536 -30.79 -6.23 -0.44
C ALA A 536 -30.62 -7.25 -1.58
N HIS A 537 -31.09 -8.49 -1.38
CA HIS A 537 -30.96 -9.59 -2.35
C HIS A 537 -32.34 -10.02 -2.83
N ARG A 538 -32.75 -9.49 -4.00
CA ARG A 538 -34.10 -9.72 -4.55
C ARG A 538 -34.32 -11.17 -4.96
N THR A 539 -33.30 -11.83 -5.48
CA THR A 539 -33.37 -13.23 -5.91
C THR A 539 -33.63 -14.17 -4.71
N ASP A 540 -32.90 -14.00 -3.61
CA ASP A 540 -33.06 -14.79 -2.39
C ASP A 540 -34.41 -14.57 -1.71
N ALA A 541 -34.94 -13.35 -1.86
CA ALA A 541 -36.26 -12.96 -1.37
C ALA A 541 -37.43 -13.43 -2.26
N GLY A 542 -37.15 -14.15 -3.33
CA GLY A 542 -38.18 -14.59 -4.26
C GLY A 542 -38.84 -13.48 -5.06
N LEU A 543 -38.16 -12.35 -5.23
CA LEU A 543 -38.64 -11.16 -5.94
C LEU A 543 -38.22 -11.08 -7.41
N VAL A 544 -37.59 -12.13 -7.96
CA VAL A 544 -37.17 -12.19 -9.37
C VAL A 544 -37.69 -13.50 -9.97
N SER A 545 -38.41 -13.41 -11.09
CA SER A 545 -38.89 -14.58 -11.81
C SER A 545 -37.77 -15.24 -12.63
N GLY A 546 -37.97 -16.46 -13.05
CA GLY A 546 -37.23 -17.06 -14.17
C GLY A 546 -37.57 -16.39 -15.50
N LYS A 547 -37.03 -16.94 -16.59
CA LYS A 547 -37.35 -16.59 -17.97
C LYS A 547 -38.81 -16.92 -18.27
N ILE A 548 -39.57 -15.93 -18.71
CA ILE A 548 -41.00 -16.02 -19.06
C ILE A 548 -41.12 -15.93 -20.58
N CYS A 549 -41.80 -16.90 -21.20
CA CYS A 549 -41.87 -17.02 -22.63
C CYS A 549 -43.25 -16.71 -23.25
N ASP A 550 -44.32 -16.66 -22.43
CA ASP A 550 -45.69 -16.43 -22.86
C ASP A 550 -46.56 -15.81 -21.74
N ASP A 551 -47.81 -15.44 -22.08
CA ASP A 551 -48.74 -14.78 -21.19
C ASP A 551 -49.20 -15.69 -20.03
N VAL A 552 -49.31 -17.00 -20.22
CA VAL A 552 -49.74 -17.95 -19.21
C VAL A 552 -48.68 -18.02 -18.08
N GLU A 553 -47.41 -18.09 -18.48
CA GLU A 553 -46.31 -18.08 -17.55
C GLU A 553 -46.17 -16.69 -16.86
N LEU A 554 -46.44 -15.59 -17.60
CA LEU A 554 -46.44 -14.24 -17.08
C LEU A 554 -47.43 -14.08 -15.94
N GLU A 555 -48.71 -14.50 -16.13
CA GLU A 555 -49.77 -14.42 -15.10
C GLU A 555 -49.36 -15.18 -13.85
N LYS A 556 -48.86 -16.41 -14.01
CA LYS A 556 -48.42 -17.25 -12.90
C LYS A 556 -47.30 -16.56 -12.10
N GLN A 557 -46.27 -16.08 -12.80
CA GLN A 557 -45.10 -15.45 -12.17
C GLN A 557 -45.45 -14.10 -11.55
N TYR A 558 -46.30 -13.31 -12.19
CA TYR A 558 -46.81 -12.06 -11.65
C TYR A 558 -47.48 -12.28 -10.28
N GLY A 559 -48.36 -13.30 -10.18
CA GLY A 559 -49.02 -13.67 -8.93
C GLY A 559 -48.04 -14.07 -7.82
N ALA A 560 -47.04 -14.90 -8.18
CA ALA A 560 -46.03 -15.36 -7.24
C ALA A 560 -45.17 -14.21 -6.70
N ILE A 561 -44.61 -13.35 -7.58
CA ILE A 561 -43.77 -12.20 -7.22
C ILE A 561 -44.58 -11.20 -6.37
N ARG A 562 -45.82 -10.92 -6.75
CA ARG A 562 -46.70 -10.03 -5.98
C ARG A 562 -46.99 -10.56 -4.56
N GLN A 563 -47.20 -11.87 -4.43
CA GLN A 563 -47.36 -12.52 -3.14
C GLN A 563 -46.10 -12.43 -2.29
N ALA A 564 -44.92 -12.73 -2.85
CA ALA A 564 -43.64 -12.60 -2.17
C ALA A 564 -43.39 -11.16 -1.71
N ALA A 565 -43.63 -10.18 -2.57
CA ALA A 565 -43.49 -8.76 -2.22
C ALA A 565 -44.46 -8.32 -1.10
N SER A 566 -45.73 -8.76 -1.13
CA SER A 566 -46.71 -8.49 -0.09
C SER A 566 -46.38 -9.10 1.26
N ALA A 567 -45.63 -10.21 1.29
CA ALA A 567 -45.18 -10.83 2.52
C ALA A 567 -44.02 -10.03 3.19
N LEU A 568 -43.26 -9.28 2.42
CA LEU A 568 -42.09 -8.53 2.89
C LEU A 568 -42.44 -7.09 3.33
N THR A 569 -43.49 -6.51 2.78
CA THR A 569 -43.83 -5.12 3.11
C THR A 569 -45.35 -4.89 3.14
N ARG A 570 -45.81 -4.01 4.03
CA ARG A 570 -47.20 -3.45 4.04
C ARG A 570 -47.30 -2.15 3.28
N LYS A 571 -46.18 -1.60 2.79
CA LYS A 571 -46.14 -0.40 1.96
C LYS A 571 -46.48 -0.75 0.51
N THR A 572 -46.88 0.25 -0.26
CA THR A 572 -47.00 0.11 -1.72
C THR A 572 -45.65 -0.24 -2.32
N PHE A 573 -45.62 -1.18 -3.23
CA PHE A 573 -44.48 -1.58 -4.01
C PHE A 573 -44.82 -1.61 -5.49
N LEU A 574 -43.83 -1.59 -6.34
CA LEU A 574 -43.97 -1.69 -7.79
C LEU A 574 -43.42 -3.03 -8.27
N LEU A 575 -43.94 -3.48 -9.41
CA LEU A 575 -43.33 -4.56 -10.18
C LEU A 575 -42.70 -3.97 -11.46
N SER A 576 -41.67 -4.59 -11.95
CA SER A 576 -41.04 -4.26 -13.24
C SER A 576 -41.06 -5.48 -14.13
N VAL A 577 -41.59 -5.33 -15.36
CA VAL A 577 -41.39 -6.29 -16.45
C VAL A 577 -40.17 -5.85 -17.22
N GLU A 578 -39.23 -6.76 -17.39
CA GLU A 578 -37.93 -6.44 -18.01
C GLU A 578 -37.63 -7.40 -19.16
N LYS A 579 -36.97 -6.91 -20.22
CA LYS A 579 -36.51 -7.78 -21.31
C LYS A 579 -35.51 -8.80 -20.79
N TYR A 580 -35.76 -10.08 -21.01
CA TYR A 580 -34.78 -11.14 -20.72
C TYR A 580 -33.58 -11.01 -21.65
N ILE A 581 -32.38 -11.04 -21.10
CA ILE A 581 -31.11 -10.98 -21.82
C ILE A 581 -30.34 -12.29 -21.58
N ALA A 582 -30.15 -13.06 -22.63
CA ALA A 582 -29.32 -14.25 -22.57
C ALA A 582 -27.84 -13.82 -22.45
N HIS A 583 -27.13 -14.39 -21.51
CA HIS A 583 -25.73 -14.09 -21.24
C HIS A 583 -24.97 -15.30 -20.73
N ASP A 584 -23.67 -15.32 -20.98
CA ASP A 584 -22.78 -16.40 -20.57
C ASP A 584 -21.88 -15.98 -19.41
N LEU A 585 -21.71 -14.67 -19.21
CA LEU A 585 -20.82 -14.15 -18.17
C LEU A 585 -21.48 -12.95 -17.48
N GLU A 586 -21.31 -12.91 -16.17
CA GLU A 586 -21.73 -11.81 -15.32
C GLU A 586 -20.51 -11.11 -14.74
N ALA A 587 -20.60 -9.79 -14.59
CA ALA A 587 -19.64 -8.98 -13.86
C ALA A 587 -20.36 -8.19 -12.77
N ILE A 588 -19.60 -7.82 -11.76
CA ILE A 588 -20.05 -6.93 -10.68
C ILE A 588 -19.16 -5.69 -10.73
N LEU A 589 -19.79 -4.52 -10.75
CA LEU A 589 -19.10 -3.24 -10.62
C LEU A 589 -19.63 -2.50 -9.39
N GLY A 590 -18.72 -1.87 -8.65
CA GLY A 590 -19.10 -1.12 -7.46
C GLY A 590 -18.27 0.14 -7.26
N VAL A 591 -18.85 1.08 -6.52
CA VAL A 591 -18.15 2.27 -6.00
C VAL A 591 -18.34 2.31 -4.49
N LYS A 592 -17.22 2.54 -3.79
CA LYS A 592 -17.22 2.87 -2.36
C LYS A 592 -16.33 4.07 -2.14
N TYR A 593 -16.68 4.94 -1.22
CA TYR A 593 -15.85 6.09 -0.87
C TYR A 593 -15.02 5.77 0.37
N ASP A 594 -13.70 5.76 0.20
CA ASP A 594 -12.75 5.61 1.29
C ASP A 594 -12.41 6.98 1.89
N ALA A 595 -12.39 7.06 3.22
CA ALA A 595 -12.15 8.33 3.92
C ALA A 595 -10.74 8.89 3.67
N THR A 596 -9.78 8.05 3.32
CA THR A 596 -8.39 8.44 3.09
C THR A 596 -8.12 8.78 1.61
N PHE A 597 -8.68 7.97 0.69
CA PHE A 597 -8.33 8.03 -0.73
C PHE A 597 -9.46 8.51 -1.65
N GLY A 598 -10.68 8.67 -1.13
CA GLY A 598 -11.83 9.05 -1.94
C GLY A 598 -12.48 7.86 -2.68
N PRO A 599 -12.98 8.05 -3.91
CA PRO A 599 -13.75 7.01 -4.61
C PRO A 599 -12.87 5.83 -5.04
N VAL A 600 -13.35 4.62 -4.71
CA VAL A 600 -12.73 3.33 -5.02
C VAL A 600 -13.66 2.53 -5.91
N ILE A 601 -13.16 2.12 -7.07
CA ILE A 601 -13.87 1.28 -8.03
C ILE A 601 -13.57 -0.18 -7.72
N MET A 602 -14.61 -1.00 -7.68
CA MET A 602 -14.53 -2.46 -7.58
C MET A 602 -15.00 -3.08 -8.90
N CYS A 603 -14.29 -4.09 -9.38
CA CYS A 603 -14.72 -4.96 -10.46
C CYS A 603 -14.47 -6.41 -10.09
N GLY A 604 -15.48 -7.27 -10.27
CA GLY A 604 -15.40 -8.72 -10.10
C GLY A 604 -16.08 -9.45 -11.26
N LEU A 605 -15.71 -10.72 -11.48
CA LEU A 605 -16.27 -11.56 -12.54
C LEU A 605 -16.94 -12.80 -11.95
N GLY A 606 -18.18 -13.09 -12.43
CA GLY A 606 -18.98 -14.25 -12.05
C GLY A 606 -19.95 -13.97 -10.90
N GLY A 607 -21.22 -14.33 -11.05
CA GLY A 607 -22.33 -14.10 -10.09
C GLY A 607 -22.05 -14.64 -8.66
N ILE A 608 -22.75 -15.66 -8.21
CA ILE A 608 -22.62 -16.26 -6.84
C ILE A 608 -21.16 -16.60 -6.47
N PHE A 609 -20.32 -16.96 -7.43
CA PHE A 609 -18.91 -17.30 -7.21
C PHE A 609 -18.04 -16.10 -6.81
N THR A 610 -18.39 -14.87 -7.20
CA THR A 610 -17.61 -13.68 -6.83
C THR A 610 -17.59 -13.47 -5.33
N GLU A 611 -18.70 -13.69 -4.66
CA GLU A 611 -18.80 -13.57 -3.20
C GLU A 611 -18.03 -14.69 -2.48
N LEU A 612 -18.10 -15.91 -2.98
CA LEU A 612 -17.45 -17.08 -2.40
C LEU A 612 -15.94 -17.11 -2.67
N LEU A 613 -15.50 -16.81 -3.89
CA LEU A 613 -14.11 -16.88 -4.32
C LEU A 613 -13.35 -15.56 -4.09
N ARG A 614 -14.04 -14.46 -3.79
CA ARG A 614 -13.48 -13.11 -3.63
C ARG A 614 -12.62 -12.71 -4.82
N ASP A 615 -13.05 -13.04 -6.06
CA ASP A 615 -12.35 -12.67 -7.29
C ASP A 615 -12.79 -11.29 -7.75
N TYR A 616 -12.25 -10.27 -7.09
CA TYR A 616 -12.46 -8.87 -7.43
C TYR A 616 -11.16 -8.09 -7.32
N ALA A 617 -11.11 -6.96 -7.99
CA ALA A 617 -10.01 -6.01 -7.93
C ALA A 617 -10.53 -4.61 -7.57
N LEU A 618 -9.69 -3.84 -6.89
CA LEU A 618 -9.95 -2.46 -6.48
C LEU A 618 -8.97 -1.52 -7.16
N ARG A 619 -9.42 -0.34 -7.57
CA ARG A 619 -8.58 0.77 -8.02
C ARG A 619 -9.17 2.10 -7.57
N LEU A 620 -8.33 3.10 -7.34
CA LEU A 620 -8.74 4.46 -6.99
C LEU A 620 -9.15 5.22 -8.25
N ALA A 621 -10.29 5.89 -8.21
CA ALA A 621 -10.68 6.81 -9.28
C ALA A 621 -9.96 8.19 -9.11
N PRO A 622 -9.70 8.93 -10.22
CA PRO A 622 -10.04 8.60 -11.61
C PRO A 622 -9.12 7.52 -12.22
N LEU A 623 -9.68 6.70 -13.11
CA LEU A 623 -8.96 5.62 -13.79
C LEU A 623 -8.59 6.01 -15.22
N ALA A 624 -7.36 5.68 -15.63
CA ALA A 624 -6.98 5.61 -17.03
C ALA A 624 -7.30 4.21 -17.63
N GLU A 625 -7.29 4.09 -18.95
CA GLU A 625 -7.49 2.80 -19.64
C GLU A 625 -6.48 1.74 -19.18
N THR A 626 -5.23 2.14 -18.96
CA THR A 626 -4.18 1.26 -18.43
C THR A 626 -4.52 0.71 -17.05
N ASP A 627 -5.14 1.51 -16.18
CA ASP A 627 -5.58 1.07 -14.85
C ASP A 627 -6.74 0.07 -14.95
N ALA A 628 -7.70 0.33 -15.83
CA ALA A 628 -8.83 -0.57 -16.06
C ALA A 628 -8.34 -1.92 -16.63
N ARG A 629 -7.39 -1.91 -17.56
CA ARG A 629 -6.77 -3.13 -18.11
C ARG A 629 -5.98 -3.90 -17.05
N ASP A 630 -5.17 -3.22 -16.22
CA ASP A 630 -4.44 -3.85 -15.11
C ASP A 630 -5.42 -4.42 -14.06
N MET A 631 -6.49 -3.68 -13.75
CA MET A 631 -7.55 -4.12 -12.84
C MET A 631 -8.17 -5.44 -13.30
N LEU A 632 -8.61 -5.51 -14.55
CA LEU A 632 -9.21 -6.72 -15.13
C LEU A 632 -8.21 -7.87 -15.23
N SER A 633 -6.97 -7.60 -15.64
CA SER A 633 -5.93 -8.63 -15.77
C SER A 633 -5.53 -9.26 -14.44
N SER A 634 -5.80 -8.60 -13.32
CA SER A 634 -5.52 -9.11 -11.98
C SER A 634 -6.57 -10.11 -11.47
N LEU A 635 -7.72 -10.25 -12.16
CA LEU A 635 -8.77 -11.19 -11.81
C LEU A 635 -8.39 -12.62 -12.23
N ARG A 636 -8.70 -13.61 -11.39
CA ARG A 636 -8.47 -15.03 -11.70
C ARG A 636 -9.28 -15.49 -12.90
N ALA A 637 -10.51 -14.96 -13.05
CA ALA A 637 -11.39 -15.25 -14.16
C ALA A 637 -11.04 -14.48 -15.45
N PHE A 638 -10.03 -13.60 -15.47
CA PHE A 638 -9.60 -12.85 -16.64
C PHE A 638 -9.38 -13.70 -17.91
N PRO A 639 -8.80 -14.94 -17.84
CA PRO A 639 -8.64 -15.78 -19.02
C PRO A 639 -9.95 -16.07 -19.78
N VAL A 640 -11.10 -16.00 -19.13
CA VAL A 640 -12.42 -16.18 -19.75
C VAL A 640 -12.79 -14.94 -20.58
N VAL A 641 -12.66 -13.75 -19.98
CA VAL A 641 -13.04 -12.47 -20.62
C VAL A 641 -12.15 -12.12 -21.80
N ARG A 642 -10.84 -12.36 -21.68
CA ARG A 642 -9.87 -12.03 -22.74
C ARG A 642 -10.08 -12.80 -24.05
N LYS A 643 -10.94 -13.84 -24.07
CA LYS A 643 -11.26 -14.59 -25.28
C LYS A 643 -12.05 -13.76 -26.30
N SER A 644 -12.79 -12.76 -25.84
CA SER A 644 -13.53 -11.82 -26.68
C SER A 644 -13.00 -10.39 -26.51
N ALA A 645 -12.37 -9.86 -27.53
CA ALA A 645 -11.88 -8.47 -27.51
C ALA A 645 -13.01 -7.45 -27.30
N ALA A 646 -14.20 -7.71 -27.86
CA ALA A 646 -15.35 -6.84 -27.69
C ALA A 646 -15.84 -6.82 -26.22
N GLN A 647 -15.94 -7.97 -25.59
CA GLN A 647 -16.33 -8.07 -24.17
C GLN A 647 -15.30 -7.41 -23.25
N LEU A 648 -14.00 -7.62 -23.52
CA LEU A 648 -12.92 -6.99 -22.75
C LEU A 648 -12.96 -5.46 -22.87
N ASN A 649 -13.08 -4.93 -24.09
CA ASN A 649 -13.15 -3.48 -24.30
C ASN A 649 -14.42 -2.89 -23.66
N GLY A 650 -15.57 -3.56 -23.80
CA GLY A 650 -16.80 -3.12 -23.14
C GLY A 650 -16.68 -3.05 -21.61
N LEU A 651 -16.01 -4.03 -20.96
CA LEU A 651 -15.75 -3.96 -19.53
C LEU A 651 -14.80 -2.83 -19.15
N ILE A 652 -13.78 -2.57 -19.95
CA ILE A 652 -12.89 -1.42 -19.78
C ILE A 652 -13.69 -0.13 -19.81
N ASP A 653 -14.54 0.05 -20.82
CA ASP A 653 -15.39 1.23 -20.99
C ASP A 653 -16.34 1.39 -19.78
N ALA A 654 -16.99 0.30 -19.35
CA ALA A 654 -17.87 0.34 -18.17
C ALA A 654 -17.13 0.73 -16.87
N VAL A 655 -15.92 0.22 -16.67
CA VAL A 655 -15.07 0.59 -15.52
C VAL A 655 -14.68 2.08 -15.60
N LEU A 656 -14.35 2.60 -16.77
CA LEU A 656 -14.01 4.01 -16.96
C LEU A 656 -15.23 4.94 -16.77
N GLN A 657 -16.39 4.57 -17.30
CA GLN A 657 -17.65 5.28 -17.08
C GLN A 657 -18.02 5.34 -15.59
N LEU A 658 -17.87 4.21 -14.87
CA LEU A 658 -18.10 4.17 -13.44
C LEU A 658 -17.11 5.03 -12.66
N SER A 659 -15.85 5.04 -13.09
CA SER A 659 -14.82 5.89 -12.50
C SER A 659 -15.14 7.37 -12.64
N GLN A 660 -15.60 7.80 -13.83
CA GLN A 660 -16.03 9.18 -14.08
C GLN A 660 -17.21 9.56 -13.19
N LEU A 661 -18.26 8.74 -13.16
CA LEU A 661 -19.43 8.93 -12.32
C LEU A 661 -19.05 9.05 -10.84
N ALA A 662 -18.14 8.19 -10.35
CA ALA A 662 -17.70 8.18 -8.97
C ALA A 662 -16.96 9.48 -8.57
N VAL A 663 -16.16 10.05 -9.47
CA VAL A 663 -15.46 11.33 -9.23
C VAL A 663 -16.43 12.49 -9.22
N GLU A 664 -17.32 12.56 -10.20
CA GLU A 664 -18.30 13.67 -10.33
C GLU A 664 -19.32 13.72 -9.19
N LEU A 665 -19.71 12.55 -8.68
CA LEU A 665 -20.69 12.43 -7.59
C LEU A 665 -20.05 12.27 -6.21
N ASN A 666 -18.75 12.49 -6.09
CA ASN A 666 -18.05 12.43 -4.79
C ASN A 666 -18.69 13.41 -3.78
N GLY A 667 -19.04 12.89 -2.60
CA GLY A 667 -19.75 13.64 -1.56
C GLY A 667 -21.28 13.78 -1.75
N LYS A 668 -21.83 13.34 -2.90
CA LYS A 668 -23.28 13.34 -3.17
C LYS A 668 -23.91 11.97 -2.99
N ILE A 669 -23.14 10.92 -3.15
CA ILE A 669 -23.54 9.51 -2.98
C ILE A 669 -22.56 8.77 -2.08
N LYS A 670 -23.01 7.68 -1.45
CA LYS A 670 -22.20 6.85 -0.54
C LYS A 670 -21.64 5.60 -1.19
N ALA A 671 -22.40 4.98 -2.08
CA ALA A 671 -22.00 3.76 -2.78
C ALA A 671 -22.82 3.54 -4.05
N ILE A 672 -22.25 2.80 -4.97
CA ILE A 672 -22.92 2.24 -6.15
C ILE A 672 -22.66 0.73 -6.15
N ASP A 673 -23.69 -0.05 -6.46
CA ASP A 673 -23.61 -1.48 -6.69
C ASP A 673 -24.35 -1.80 -8.00
N ILE A 674 -23.62 -2.28 -8.99
CA ILE A 674 -24.12 -2.78 -10.28
C ILE A 674 -23.91 -4.29 -10.27
N ASN A 675 -24.98 -5.05 -10.06
CA ASN A 675 -24.93 -6.50 -9.89
C ASN A 675 -26.26 -7.17 -10.29
N PRO A 676 -26.29 -7.88 -11.45
CA PRO A 676 -25.17 -8.09 -12.39
C PRO A 676 -25.10 -7.06 -13.54
N LEU A 677 -23.89 -6.87 -14.05
CA LEU A 677 -23.61 -6.38 -15.40
C LEU A 677 -23.35 -7.59 -16.28
N VAL A 678 -24.19 -7.81 -17.31
CA VAL A 678 -24.10 -9.02 -18.13
C VAL A 678 -23.39 -8.76 -19.46
N LEU A 679 -22.60 -9.76 -19.85
CA LEU A 679 -21.90 -9.80 -21.12
C LEU A 679 -22.66 -10.76 -22.05
N ALA A 680 -23.47 -10.18 -22.95
CA ALA A 680 -24.24 -10.98 -23.90
C ALA A 680 -23.31 -11.55 -25.00
N SER A 681 -23.67 -12.74 -25.49
CA SER A 681 -22.90 -13.45 -26.53
C SER A 681 -23.07 -12.80 -27.90
N GLU A 682 -24.29 -12.30 -28.22
CA GLU A 682 -24.65 -11.63 -29.46
C GLU A 682 -25.88 -10.71 -29.27
N PRO A 683 -25.84 -9.43 -29.67
CA PRO A 683 -24.64 -8.64 -29.94
C PRO A 683 -23.80 -8.47 -28.64
N SER A 684 -22.49 -8.37 -28.75
CA SER A 684 -21.55 -8.29 -27.62
C SER A 684 -21.67 -6.96 -26.87
N GLU A 685 -22.86 -6.67 -26.33
CA GLU A 685 -23.17 -5.46 -25.58
C GLU A 685 -23.29 -5.76 -24.08
N LEU A 686 -22.63 -4.93 -23.29
CA LEU A 686 -22.77 -4.94 -21.85
C LEU A 686 -24.11 -4.31 -21.44
N THR A 687 -24.84 -4.99 -20.57
CA THR A 687 -26.13 -4.51 -20.11
C THR A 687 -26.26 -4.67 -18.59
N VAL A 688 -26.62 -3.58 -17.90
CA VAL A 688 -26.95 -3.58 -16.47
C VAL A 688 -28.31 -4.24 -16.30
N LEU A 689 -28.38 -5.31 -15.51
CA LEU A 689 -29.65 -5.94 -15.15
C LEU A 689 -30.18 -5.44 -13.82
N ASP A 690 -29.31 -5.16 -12.86
CA ASP A 690 -29.71 -4.56 -11.58
C ASP A 690 -28.64 -3.62 -11.06
N ALA A 691 -29.08 -2.54 -10.40
CA ALA A 691 -28.17 -1.59 -9.77
C ALA A 691 -28.84 -0.88 -8.58
N LYS A 692 -28.01 -0.42 -7.64
CA LYS A 692 -28.39 0.35 -6.48
C LYS A 692 -27.44 1.52 -6.28
N ILE A 693 -28.00 2.68 -5.93
CA ILE A 693 -27.20 3.88 -5.60
C ILE A 693 -27.64 4.37 -4.23
N HIS A 694 -26.71 4.36 -3.28
CA HIS A 694 -26.90 4.83 -1.91
C HIS A 694 -26.56 6.32 -1.81
N LEU A 695 -27.46 7.08 -1.17
CA LEU A 695 -27.36 8.53 -0.96
C LEU A 695 -26.78 8.89 0.41
#